data_5f1f1ec1fff16c7206837f0732cbbd18
#
_entry.id   5f1f1ec1fff16c7206837f0732cbbd18
#
_cell.length_a   1.000
_cell.length_b   1.000
_cell.length_c   1.000
_cell.angle_alpha   90.00
_cell.angle_beta   90.00
_cell.angle_gamma   90.00
#
_symmetry.space_group_name_H-M   'P 1'
#
loop_
_entity.id
_entity.type
_entity.pdbx_description
1 polymer ?
#
loop_
_entity_poly.entity_id
_entity_poly.type
_entity_poly.pdbx_seq_one_letter_code
_entity_poly.pdbx_strand_id
1 'polypeptide(L)'
;MKKIYLPILIILIFGSDVYSQSSFDPEEYQNYREQIKNMSAGDILEKYPAKNVYYSERKNKSSLESFQYLDSIDLSYSLTPYEKEMLKDNHFMVTERLSHRSFANAFVNIYSRDLPLFLSTDFFLHALHISYDVMLRDIEAGVLEPNLLVLLQSMREQIPDLYSQNKANSAILQAVEDVDLYIAIAISLLENNTTEPLYDQSGKFSILIDAINNQSPSVLEIGLFSEHSRKIDISQFKPRGHYTEEFWWGGQQRDLENYFKAMMWLGRIDFMLTAPPAGPSEPEWSDEDLQRMSMGAVILNEILDASGNRELFELHEKIISFFVGPDDNLSPDELNEIVNDLNLSPEDLRDPVKWDAFKQKINESDDYGQKIMSNFFIVDKDKENPAELPVSYRLLGQKFLIDSYVFSEVVYDRVYHKGVEVHRMMPDPLDAMFVLGNENALPLLETELKKYHYAYKLEELRYLTDSYDPVFWQQSLYNTWLNAIRQLNPKENISGLPYFMKTTEWQLEKLNTQLSSWAELRHDNVLYAKQSYTGGTSCSFPYVYIEPYPGFFSVLKEFATGAADFFENELASMNYTKKNELINFYRNFGGHMDKIRILAEKELRQENFNEDEISYLKRFINGAMASGPSITGWFNELFYDTYKAMQDDYLVVDVHTQPTDEYGNIVGKIF
;
A
#
# COMPACT_ATOMS: atom_id res chain seq x y z
N MET A 1 17.84 24.86 19.93
CA MET A 1 18.23 23.44 19.63
C MET A 1 17.47 23.06 18.41
N LYS A 2 18.13 22.66 17.33
CA LYS A 2 17.45 22.29 16.09
C LYS A 2 16.65 21.01 16.35
N LYS A 3 15.31 21.05 16.18
CA LYS A 3 14.47 19.85 16.19
C LYS A 3 14.75 19.09 14.88
N ILE A 4 15.24 17.90 14.98
CA ILE A 4 15.46 16.99 13.85
C ILE A 4 14.31 16.00 13.91
N TYR A 5 13.47 15.96 12.86
CA TYR A 5 12.36 15.02 12.77
C TYR A 5 12.89 13.60 12.70
N LEU A 6 12.57 12.82 13.70
CA LEU A 6 12.86 11.41 13.76
C LEU A 6 11.56 10.68 13.43
N PRO A 7 11.52 9.78 12.45
CA PRO A 7 10.39 8.88 12.30
C PRO A 7 10.42 7.87 13.45
N ILE A 8 9.86 8.26 14.61
CA ILE A 8 9.66 7.33 15.71
C ILE A 8 8.54 6.39 15.33
N LEU A 9 8.85 5.12 15.34
CA LEU A 9 7.95 4.02 15.03
C LEU A 9 6.82 4.01 16.06
N ILE A 10 5.58 4.31 15.62
CA ILE A 10 4.40 4.12 16.45
C ILE A 10 4.15 2.62 16.55
N ILE A 11 4.51 2.02 17.66
CA ILE A 11 4.05 0.70 18.03
C ILE A 11 2.69 0.90 18.70
N LEU A 12 1.61 0.88 17.92
CA LEU A 12 0.26 0.77 18.47
C LEU A 12 0.10 -0.62 19.06
N ILE A 13 0.19 -0.70 20.37
CA ILE A 13 -0.04 -1.92 21.15
C ILE A 13 -1.54 -2.11 21.26
N PHE A 14 -2.10 -3.06 20.52
CA PHE A 14 -3.39 -3.63 20.87
C PHE A 14 -3.24 -4.41 22.17
N GLY A 15 -3.91 -3.97 23.16
CA GLY A 15 -4.10 -4.36 24.53
C GLY A 15 -3.37 -5.61 25.05
N SER A 16 -2.62 -5.38 26.11
CA SER A 16 -1.98 -6.23 27.13
C SER A 16 -0.49 -6.54 26.93
N ASP A 17 0.32 -5.78 27.68
CA ASP A 17 1.59 -6.17 28.30
C ASP A 17 2.54 -7.15 27.57
N VAL A 18 2.99 -6.78 26.37
CA VAL A 18 4.27 -7.29 25.86
C VAL A 18 5.02 -6.12 25.24
N TYR A 19 5.76 -5.36 26.04
CA TYR A 19 6.80 -4.47 25.54
C TYR A 19 7.95 -5.32 24.99
N SER A 20 7.90 -5.63 23.70
CA SER A 20 9.11 -5.96 22.96
C SER A 20 9.84 -4.61 22.73
N GLN A 21 10.98 -4.40 23.35
CA GLN A 21 11.87 -3.29 23.01
C GLN A 21 12.23 -3.47 21.52
N SER A 22 11.80 -2.55 20.66
CA SER A 22 12.33 -2.49 19.30
C SER A 22 13.85 -2.32 19.39
N SER A 23 14.60 -2.98 18.53
CA SER A 23 16.05 -2.84 18.45
C SER A 23 16.47 -1.48 17.88
N PHE A 24 15.52 -0.64 17.48
CA PHE A 24 15.75 0.68 16.91
C PHE A 24 16.12 1.69 18.01
N ASP A 25 17.32 2.26 17.88
CA ASP A 25 17.81 3.33 18.74
C ASP A 25 17.80 4.66 17.97
N PRO A 26 16.92 5.60 18.33
CA PRO A 26 16.83 6.91 17.68
C PRO A 26 18.13 7.72 17.72
N GLU A 27 18.90 7.64 18.81
CA GLU A 27 20.16 8.36 18.94
C GLU A 27 21.25 7.75 18.03
N GLU A 28 21.31 6.42 17.94
CA GLU A 28 22.20 5.72 17.00
C GLU A 28 21.85 6.07 15.57
N TYR A 29 20.57 6.09 15.19
CA TYR A 29 20.11 6.48 13.88
C TYR A 29 20.49 7.92 13.52
N GLN A 30 20.31 8.89 14.43
CA GLN A 30 20.72 10.27 14.21
C GLN A 30 22.24 10.39 14.02
N ASN A 31 23.02 9.70 14.82
CA ASN A 31 24.47 9.66 14.68
C ASN A 31 24.88 9.06 13.34
N TYR A 32 24.17 8.04 12.87
CA TYR A 32 24.40 7.41 11.58
C TYR A 32 24.11 8.39 10.42
N ARG A 33 22.98 9.10 10.44
CA ARG A 33 22.63 10.13 9.45
C ARG A 33 23.73 11.19 9.33
N GLU A 34 24.27 11.68 10.43
CA GLU A 34 25.36 12.64 10.41
C GLU A 34 26.66 12.09 9.77
N GLN A 35 26.94 10.79 9.94
CA GLN A 35 28.11 10.15 9.34
C GLN A 35 27.97 10.04 7.81
N ILE A 36 26.78 9.74 7.31
CA ILE A 36 26.53 9.48 5.88
C ILE A 36 26.09 10.71 5.08
N LYS A 37 25.82 11.87 5.69
CA LYS A 37 25.25 13.06 5.05
C LYS A 37 25.98 13.57 3.80
N ASN A 38 27.24 13.19 3.61
CA ASN A 38 28.04 13.52 2.43
C ASN A 38 28.31 12.30 1.52
N MET A 39 27.60 11.18 1.71
CA MET A 39 27.76 9.97 0.92
C MET A 39 27.50 10.24 -0.54
N SER A 40 28.44 9.90 -1.39
CA SER A 40 28.32 10.04 -2.85
C SER A 40 27.72 8.80 -3.52
N ALA A 41 27.37 8.92 -4.79
CA ALA A 41 26.96 7.77 -5.60
C ALA A 41 28.05 6.69 -5.68
N GLY A 42 29.34 7.07 -5.64
CA GLY A 42 30.44 6.11 -5.62
C GLY A 42 30.50 5.34 -4.29
N ASP A 43 30.34 6.06 -3.18
CA ASP A 43 30.42 5.46 -1.84
C ASP A 43 29.31 4.42 -1.61
N ILE A 44 28.06 4.70 -2.00
CA ILE A 44 26.96 3.75 -1.83
C ILE A 44 27.09 2.54 -2.76
N LEU A 45 27.56 2.74 -4.00
CA LEU A 45 27.82 1.65 -4.93
C LEU A 45 29.00 0.74 -4.47
N GLU A 46 30.00 1.31 -3.78
CA GLU A 46 31.09 0.54 -3.17
C GLU A 46 30.61 -0.23 -1.93
N LYS A 47 29.74 0.39 -1.13
CA LYS A 47 29.16 -0.24 0.09
C LYS A 47 28.26 -1.43 -0.23
N TYR A 48 27.46 -1.30 -1.28
CA TYR A 48 26.52 -2.35 -1.74
C TYR A 48 26.91 -2.80 -3.16
N PRO A 49 28.00 -3.55 -3.31
CA PRO A 49 28.35 -4.06 -4.61
C PRO A 49 27.29 -5.08 -5.01
N ALA A 50 26.49 -4.75 -6.04
CA ALA A 50 25.57 -5.71 -6.62
C ALA A 50 26.35 -7.03 -6.82
N LYS A 51 25.83 -8.12 -6.26
CA LYS A 51 26.60 -9.37 -6.14
C LYS A 51 26.85 -10.00 -7.51
N ASN A 52 27.67 -9.36 -8.33
CA ASN A 52 28.19 -9.86 -9.60
C ASN A 52 29.10 -11.10 -9.43
N VAL A 53 29.08 -11.72 -8.26
CA VAL A 53 29.89 -12.91 -7.92
C VAL A 53 29.68 -14.06 -8.91
N TYR A 54 28.53 -14.04 -9.59
CA TYR A 54 28.09 -15.13 -10.46
C TYR A 54 28.57 -15.02 -11.91
N TYR A 55 29.00 -13.83 -12.36
CA TYR A 55 29.54 -13.67 -13.71
C TYR A 55 30.82 -14.49 -13.97
N SER A 56 31.59 -14.80 -12.93
CA SER A 56 32.81 -15.56 -13.08
C SER A 56 32.61 -17.06 -13.35
N GLU A 57 31.43 -17.62 -13.05
CA GLU A 57 31.11 -19.02 -13.27
C GLU A 57 30.55 -19.32 -14.68
N ARG A 58 30.27 -18.31 -15.50
CA ARG A 58 29.78 -18.45 -16.90
C ARG A 58 30.71 -19.19 -17.84
N LYS A 59 31.89 -19.66 -17.39
CA LYS A 59 32.90 -20.28 -18.23
C LYS A 59 32.53 -21.67 -18.78
N ASN A 60 31.49 -22.30 -18.24
CA ASN A 60 31.09 -23.64 -18.68
C ASN A 60 29.66 -23.61 -19.22
N LYS A 61 29.47 -23.26 -20.51
CA LYS A 61 28.22 -23.44 -21.23
C LYS A 61 27.77 -24.89 -21.13
N SER A 62 26.56 -25.12 -20.67
CA SER A 62 26.01 -26.47 -20.62
C SER A 62 25.66 -26.98 -22.02
N SER A 63 25.81 -28.28 -22.23
CA SER A 63 25.28 -28.91 -23.44
C SER A 63 23.76 -28.97 -23.36
N LEU A 64 23.05 -28.62 -24.44
CA LEU A 64 21.59 -28.77 -24.52
C LEU A 64 21.11 -30.20 -24.22
N GLU A 65 21.94 -31.22 -24.53
CA GLU A 65 21.65 -32.62 -24.26
C GLU A 65 21.52 -32.94 -22.75
N SER A 66 22.00 -32.07 -21.89
CA SER A 66 21.89 -32.25 -20.44
C SER A 66 20.54 -31.78 -19.85
N PHE A 67 19.73 -31.08 -20.63
CA PHE A 67 18.44 -30.57 -20.15
C PHE A 67 17.32 -31.60 -20.35
N GLN A 68 16.70 -32.02 -19.25
CA GLN A 68 15.53 -32.90 -19.33
C GLN A 68 14.37 -32.22 -20.06
N TYR A 69 13.58 -32.99 -20.78
CA TYR A 69 12.39 -32.54 -21.54
C TYR A 69 12.65 -31.49 -22.63
N LEU A 70 13.88 -31.07 -22.91
CA LEU A 70 14.15 -30.02 -23.88
C LEU A 70 13.62 -30.36 -25.27
N ASP A 71 13.76 -31.61 -25.73
CA ASP A 71 13.25 -32.07 -27.04
C ASP A 71 11.73 -31.95 -27.11
N SER A 72 11.00 -32.29 -26.03
CA SER A 72 9.54 -32.17 -25.96
C SER A 72 9.09 -30.70 -25.93
N ILE A 73 9.85 -29.83 -25.23
CA ILE A 73 9.61 -28.39 -25.18
C ILE A 73 9.89 -27.76 -26.55
N ASP A 74 11.01 -28.12 -27.19
CA ASP A 74 11.37 -27.61 -28.52
C ASP A 74 10.38 -28.06 -29.59
N LEU A 75 9.92 -29.33 -29.55
CA LEU A 75 8.87 -29.85 -30.43
C LEU A 75 7.54 -29.06 -30.25
N SER A 76 7.22 -28.72 -29.00
CA SER A 76 5.94 -28.07 -28.66
C SER A 76 5.93 -26.58 -28.95
N TYR A 77 7.07 -25.89 -28.77
CA TYR A 77 7.16 -24.43 -28.82
C TYR A 77 8.14 -23.89 -29.88
N SER A 78 8.85 -24.76 -30.58
CA SER A 78 9.80 -24.40 -31.65
C SER A 78 10.82 -23.35 -31.19
N LEU A 79 11.65 -23.72 -30.22
CA LEU A 79 12.63 -22.81 -29.62
C LEU A 79 13.57 -22.21 -30.67
N THR A 80 13.71 -20.88 -30.63
CA THR A 80 14.63 -20.15 -31.51
C THR A 80 16.09 -20.45 -31.16
N PRO A 81 17.04 -20.20 -32.08
CA PRO A 81 18.45 -20.30 -31.75
C PRO A 81 18.88 -19.41 -30.56
N TYR A 82 18.28 -18.22 -30.43
CA TYR A 82 18.53 -17.30 -29.32
C TYR A 82 18.05 -17.88 -27.98
N GLU A 83 16.82 -18.41 -27.93
CA GLU A 83 16.29 -19.05 -26.71
C GLU A 83 17.14 -20.25 -26.29
N LYS A 84 17.62 -21.04 -27.23
CA LYS A 84 18.54 -22.17 -26.98
C LYS A 84 19.89 -21.70 -26.43
N GLU A 85 20.41 -20.57 -26.88
CA GLU A 85 21.64 -19.99 -26.37
C GLU A 85 21.45 -19.47 -24.92
N MET A 86 20.31 -18.81 -24.64
CA MET A 86 19.99 -18.37 -23.28
C MET A 86 19.89 -19.55 -22.30
N LEU A 87 19.29 -20.66 -22.70
CA LEU A 87 19.27 -21.88 -21.90
C LEU A 87 20.67 -22.42 -21.61
N LYS A 88 21.58 -22.41 -22.58
CA LYS A 88 22.97 -22.86 -22.36
C LYS A 88 23.73 -21.97 -21.38
N ASP A 89 23.49 -20.65 -21.47
CA ASP A 89 24.22 -19.65 -20.68
C ASP A 89 23.68 -19.54 -19.27
N ASN A 90 22.36 -19.46 -19.12
CA ASN A 90 21.70 -19.10 -17.86
C ASN A 90 20.95 -20.27 -17.21
N HIS A 91 20.69 -21.37 -17.91
CA HIS A 91 19.84 -22.49 -17.55
C HIS A 91 18.37 -22.12 -17.38
N PHE A 92 17.96 -20.93 -17.79
CA PHE A 92 16.58 -20.46 -17.93
C PHE A 92 16.48 -19.46 -19.06
N MET A 93 15.26 -19.18 -19.47
CA MET A 93 14.94 -18.09 -20.38
C MET A 93 13.54 -17.55 -20.09
N VAL A 94 13.30 -16.30 -20.46
CA VAL A 94 11.97 -15.68 -20.50
C VAL A 94 11.64 -15.36 -21.95
N THR A 95 10.39 -15.57 -22.38
CA THR A 95 9.95 -15.26 -23.74
C THR A 95 8.53 -14.68 -23.75
N GLU A 96 8.34 -13.58 -24.48
CA GLU A 96 7.05 -12.91 -24.65
C GLU A 96 6.23 -13.47 -25.84
N ARG A 97 6.87 -14.21 -26.75
CA ARG A 97 6.25 -14.64 -28.02
C ARG A 97 5.10 -15.64 -27.87
N LEU A 98 4.95 -16.29 -26.71
CA LEU A 98 3.87 -17.25 -26.46
C LEU A 98 2.55 -16.58 -26.08
N SER A 99 2.59 -15.33 -25.63
CA SER A 99 1.42 -14.44 -25.41
C SER A 99 0.26 -15.09 -24.64
N HIS A 100 0.53 -15.77 -23.54
CA HIS A 100 -0.50 -16.30 -22.67
C HIS A 100 -1.16 -15.17 -21.89
N ARG A 101 -2.50 -15.20 -21.76
CA ARG A 101 -3.30 -14.13 -21.15
C ARG A 101 -3.29 -14.17 -19.61
N SER A 102 -3.01 -15.33 -19.02
CA SER A 102 -2.96 -15.54 -17.59
C SER A 102 -2.07 -16.75 -17.25
N PHE A 103 -1.65 -16.87 -16.00
CA PHE A 103 -0.97 -18.08 -15.49
C PHE A 103 -1.81 -19.33 -15.70
N ALA A 104 -3.12 -19.26 -15.44
CA ALA A 104 -4.04 -20.37 -15.70
C ALA A 104 -4.01 -20.82 -17.16
N ASN A 105 -4.01 -19.86 -18.11
CA ASN A 105 -3.95 -20.16 -19.54
C ASN A 105 -2.60 -20.78 -19.92
N ALA A 106 -1.50 -20.29 -19.38
CA ALA A 106 -0.17 -20.86 -19.58
C ALA A 106 -0.09 -22.30 -19.03
N PHE A 107 -0.55 -22.53 -17.81
CA PHE A 107 -0.48 -23.83 -17.15
C PHE A 107 -1.38 -24.87 -17.86
N VAL A 108 -2.58 -24.50 -18.29
CA VAL A 108 -3.44 -25.37 -19.10
C VAL A 108 -2.78 -25.70 -20.44
N ASN A 109 -2.07 -24.76 -21.05
CA ASN A 109 -1.32 -25.01 -22.29
C ASN A 109 -0.16 -26.01 -22.07
N ILE A 110 0.62 -25.85 -21.00
CA ILE A 110 1.70 -26.76 -20.59
C ILE A 110 1.11 -28.16 -20.29
N TYR A 111 0.02 -28.20 -19.51
CA TYR A 111 -0.71 -29.41 -19.18
C TYR A 111 -1.19 -30.18 -20.41
N SER A 112 -1.83 -29.48 -21.38
CA SER A 112 -2.36 -30.07 -22.61
C SER A 112 -1.28 -30.64 -23.55
N ARG A 113 -0.01 -30.32 -23.31
CA ARG A 113 1.18 -30.79 -24.04
C ARG A 113 1.98 -31.84 -23.32
N ASP A 114 1.54 -32.22 -22.12
CA ASP A 114 2.23 -33.18 -21.23
C ASP A 114 3.70 -32.76 -20.97
N LEU A 115 3.89 -31.46 -20.67
CA LEU A 115 5.20 -30.87 -20.41
C LEU A 115 5.43 -30.64 -18.91
N PRO A 116 6.70 -30.60 -18.46
CA PRO A 116 7.03 -30.31 -17.07
C PRO A 116 6.60 -28.88 -16.70
N LEU A 117 6.13 -28.71 -15.45
CA LEU A 117 5.67 -27.43 -14.92
C LEU A 117 6.72 -26.85 -13.97
N PHE A 118 6.94 -25.53 -14.06
CA PHE A 118 7.68 -24.72 -13.10
C PHE A 118 6.73 -23.80 -12.36
N LEU A 119 6.67 -23.90 -11.02
CA LEU A 119 5.89 -23.05 -10.16
C LEU A 119 6.78 -21.95 -9.59
N SER A 120 6.70 -20.77 -10.18
CA SER A 120 7.49 -19.60 -9.79
C SER A 120 6.86 -18.85 -8.61
N THR A 121 7.67 -18.06 -7.91
CA THR A 121 7.20 -17.12 -6.89
C THR A 121 6.26 -16.06 -7.48
N ASP A 122 6.45 -15.67 -8.74
CA ASP A 122 5.55 -14.77 -9.48
C ASP A 122 4.12 -15.28 -9.50
N PHE A 123 3.95 -16.58 -9.79
CA PHE A 123 2.62 -17.19 -9.79
C PHE A 123 1.94 -17.11 -8.41
N PHE A 124 2.67 -17.42 -7.32
CA PHE A 124 2.09 -17.38 -5.97
C PHE A 124 1.76 -15.95 -5.53
N LEU A 125 2.57 -14.97 -5.90
CA LEU A 125 2.32 -13.55 -5.64
C LEU A 125 1.10 -13.06 -6.42
N HIS A 126 0.99 -13.42 -7.70
CA HIS A 126 -0.19 -13.10 -8.51
C HIS A 126 -1.47 -13.75 -7.98
N ALA A 127 -1.42 -15.01 -7.52
CA ALA A 127 -2.57 -15.66 -6.91
C ALA A 127 -3.00 -14.96 -5.59
N LEU A 128 -2.02 -14.46 -4.83
CA LEU A 128 -2.26 -13.66 -3.63
C LEU A 128 -2.94 -12.33 -3.98
N HIS A 129 -2.43 -11.60 -5.00
CA HIS A 129 -2.99 -10.36 -5.51
C HIS A 129 -4.48 -10.51 -5.89
N ILE A 130 -4.79 -11.41 -6.82
CA ILE A 130 -6.17 -11.64 -7.26
C ILE A 130 -7.11 -11.98 -6.09
N SER A 131 -6.60 -12.70 -5.10
CA SER A 131 -7.40 -13.09 -3.94
C SER A 131 -7.59 -11.94 -2.96
N TYR A 132 -6.55 -11.16 -2.73
CA TYR A 132 -6.55 -10.00 -1.83
C TYR A 132 -7.52 -8.92 -2.35
N ASP A 133 -7.46 -8.62 -3.65
CA ASP A 133 -8.32 -7.67 -4.34
C ASP A 133 -9.81 -8.01 -4.16
N VAL A 134 -10.19 -9.25 -4.49
CA VAL A 134 -11.58 -9.70 -4.36
C VAL A 134 -12.06 -9.74 -2.90
N MET A 135 -11.19 -10.15 -1.97
CA MET A 135 -11.53 -10.17 -0.54
C MET A 135 -11.73 -8.77 0.02
N LEU A 136 -10.87 -7.82 -0.33
CA LEU A 136 -10.99 -6.43 0.10
C LEU A 136 -12.32 -5.84 -0.40
N ARG A 137 -12.63 -6.00 -1.69
CA ARG A 137 -13.91 -5.62 -2.29
C ARG A 137 -15.12 -6.21 -1.54
N ASP A 138 -15.06 -7.51 -1.22
CA ASP A 138 -16.17 -8.19 -0.54
C ASP A 138 -16.37 -7.70 0.92
N ILE A 139 -15.27 -7.36 1.60
CA ILE A 139 -15.33 -6.75 2.96
C ILE A 139 -15.85 -5.31 2.88
N GLU A 140 -15.40 -4.53 1.92
CA GLU A 140 -15.88 -3.18 1.68
C GLU A 140 -17.39 -3.17 1.43
N ALA A 141 -17.85 -3.99 0.49
CA ALA A 141 -19.28 -4.07 0.15
C ALA A 141 -20.16 -4.64 1.28
N GLY A 142 -19.63 -5.57 2.08
CA GLY A 142 -20.41 -6.32 3.06
C GLY A 142 -20.33 -5.81 4.49
N VAL A 143 -19.27 -5.07 4.81
CA VAL A 143 -18.97 -4.62 6.17
C VAL A 143 -18.72 -3.12 6.21
N LEU A 144 -17.73 -2.61 5.47
CA LEU A 144 -17.25 -1.23 5.66
C LEU A 144 -18.24 -0.19 5.16
N GLU A 145 -18.71 -0.30 3.93
CA GLU A 145 -19.66 0.66 3.35
C GLU A 145 -20.98 0.77 4.13
N PRO A 146 -21.70 -0.35 4.46
CA PRO A 146 -22.95 -0.23 5.20
C PRO A 146 -22.74 0.31 6.62
N ASN A 147 -21.64 -0.05 7.30
CA ASN A 147 -21.35 0.46 8.63
C ASN A 147 -20.95 1.94 8.60
N LEU A 148 -20.22 2.38 7.58
CA LEU A 148 -19.86 3.78 7.38
C LEU A 148 -21.09 4.66 7.21
N LEU A 149 -22.07 4.20 6.43
CA LEU A 149 -23.32 4.95 6.25
C LEU A 149 -24.08 5.13 7.57
N VAL A 150 -24.25 4.04 8.35
CA VAL A 150 -24.89 4.09 9.67
C VAL A 150 -24.15 5.03 10.62
N LEU A 151 -22.81 4.96 10.64
CA LEU A 151 -21.98 5.83 11.46
C LEU A 151 -22.18 7.30 11.10
N LEU A 152 -22.02 7.68 9.84
CA LEU A 152 -22.14 9.07 9.39
C LEU A 152 -23.55 9.63 9.61
N GLN A 153 -24.60 8.84 9.40
CA GLN A 153 -25.99 9.26 9.67
C GLN A 153 -26.21 9.50 11.17
N SER A 154 -25.72 8.59 12.03
CA SER A 154 -25.87 8.76 13.49
C SER A 154 -25.06 9.94 14.05
N MET A 155 -23.86 10.21 13.48
CA MET A 155 -23.10 11.42 13.81
C MET A 155 -23.84 12.68 13.39
N ARG A 156 -24.43 12.69 12.20
CA ARG A 156 -25.22 13.83 11.70
C ARG A 156 -26.43 14.15 12.57
N GLU A 157 -27.08 13.15 13.16
CA GLU A 157 -28.20 13.33 14.09
C GLU A 157 -27.86 14.14 15.35
N GLN A 158 -26.55 14.22 15.72
CA GLN A 158 -26.10 14.99 16.89
C GLN A 158 -25.95 16.49 16.61
N ILE A 159 -25.79 16.89 15.35
CA ILE A 159 -25.47 18.27 14.93
C ILE A 159 -26.56 19.29 15.34
N PRO A 160 -27.88 19.02 15.19
CA PRO A 160 -28.92 19.98 15.58
C PRO A 160 -28.87 20.36 17.07
N ASP A 161 -28.58 19.42 17.95
CA ASP A 161 -28.49 19.67 19.38
C ASP A 161 -27.31 20.54 19.72
N LEU A 162 -26.12 20.24 19.16
CA LEU A 162 -24.90 21.06 19.31
C LEU A 162 -25.14 22.50 18.77
N TYR A 163 -25.73 22.64 17.59
CA TYR A 163 -26.04 23.94 17.02
C TYR A 163 -26.98 24.75 17.95
N SER A 164 -28.00 24.08 18.48
CA SER A 164 -28.99 24.71 19.39
C SER A 164 -28.38 25.16 20.71
N GLN A 165 -27.47 24.41 21.27
CA GLN A 165 -26.75 24.72 22.52
C GLN A 165 -25.83 25.93 22.37
N ASN A 166 -25.24 26.11 21.18
CA ASN A 166 -24.19 27.11 20.91
C ASN A 166 -24.69 28.38 20.19
N LYS A 167 -25.99 28.63 20.07
CA LYS A 167 -26.59 29.77 19.32
C LYS A 167 -26.05 31.15 19.67
N ALA A 168 -25.49 31.32 20.85
CA ALA A 168 -24.91 32.58 21.31
C ALA A 168 -23.40 32.73 20.94
N ASN A 169 -22.76 31.67 20.49
CA ASN A 169 -21.32 31.65 20.18
C ASN A 169 -21.10 31.44 18.67
N SER A 170 -20.93 32.54 17.94
CA SER A 170 -20.79 32.49 16.46
C SER A 170 -19.57 31.70 15.98
N ALA A 171 -18.49 31.65 16.75
CA ALA A 171 -17.28 30.91 16.34
C ALA A 171 -17.48 29.39 16.42
N ILE A 172 -18.16 28.91 17.48
CA ILE A 172 -18.53 27.50 17.56
C ILE A 172 -19.54 27.14 16.49
N LEU A 173 -20.52 28.00 16.22
CA LEU A 173 -21.52 27.77 15.17
C LEU A 173 -20.86 27.58 13.80
N GLN A 174 -19.87 28.41 13.45
CA GLN A 174 -19.10 28.21 12.21
C GLN A 174 -18.40 26.86 12.14
N ALA A 175 -17.79 26.40 13.23
CA ALA A 175 -17.14 25.09 13.28
C ALA A 175 -18.18 23.94 13.19
N VAL A 176 -19.36 24.08 13.81
CA VAL A 176 -20.48 23.12 13.67
C VAL A 176 -20.99 23.06 12.24
N GLU A 177 -21.10 24.21 11.56
CA GLU A 177 -21.51 24.30 10.14
C GLU A 177 -20.47 23.63 9.22
N ASP A 178 -19.15 23.74 9.53
CA ASP A 178 -18.10 23.07 8.79
C ASP A 178 -18.14 21.55 8.96
N VAL A 179 -18.43 21.07 10.17
CA VAL A 179 -18.61 19.65 10.46
C VAL A 179 -19.88 19.09 9.78
N ASP A 180 -20.97 19.87 9.77
CA ASP A 180 -22.19 19.51 9.04
C ASP A 180 -21.91 19.38 7.52
N LEU A 181 -21.19 20.34 6.93
CA LEU A 181 -20.76 20.27 5.54
C LEU A 181 -19.90 19.03 5.27
N TYR A 182 -18.93 18.74 6.16
CA TYR A 182 -18.03 17.59 6.01
C TYR A 182 -18.80 16.27 5.97
N ILE A 183 -19.72 16.07 6.92
CA ILE A 183 -20.54 14.86 7.01
C ILE A 183 -21.56 14.78 5.87
N ALA A 184 -22.20 15.90 5.51
CA ALA A 184 -23.19 15.94 4.44
C ALA A 184 -22.59 15.56 3.08
N ILE A 185 -21.37 16.00 2.79
CA ILE A 185 -20.65 15.61 1.57
C ILE A 185 -20.34 14.10 1.59
N ALA A 186 -19.80 13.58 2.69
CA ALA A 186 -19.50 12.15 2.81
C ALA A 186 -20.72 11.26 2.58
N ILE A 187 -21.87 11.59 3.20
CA ILE A 187 -23.12 10.87 3.02
C ILE A 187 -23.61 10.98 1.56
N SER A 188 -23.57 12.19 0.98
CA SER A 188 -24.02 12.41 -0.40
C SER A 188 -23.22 11.62 -1.42
N LEU A 189 -21.91 11.53 -1.23
CA LEU A 189 -21.04 10.73 -2.09
C LEU A 189 -21.32 9.22 -1.91
N LEU A 190 -21.54 8.76 -0.68
CA LEU A 190 -21.76 7.36 -0.36
C LEU A 190 -23.11 6.84 -0.88
N GLU A 191 -24.17 7.64 -0.73
CA GLU A 191 -25.52 7.27 -1.18
C GLU A 191 -25.79 7.61 -2.66
N ASN A 192 -24.89 8.33 -3.33
CA ASN A 192 -25.12 8.94 -4.65
C ASN A 192 -26.43 9.76 -4.69
N ASN A 193 -26.72 10.46 -3.61
CA ASN A 193 -27.93 11.25 -3.43
C ASN A 193 -27.55 12.62 -2.85
N THR A 194 -28.41 13.63 -3.03
CA THR A 194 -28.15 14.96 -2.49
C THR A 194 -28.62 15.03 -1.04
N THR A 195 -27.70 14.91 -0.10
CA THR A 195 -27.92 15.15 1.33
C THR A 195 -27.31 16.51 1.68
N GLU A 196 -28.07 17.58 1.48
CA GLU A 196 -27.62 18.95 1.73
C GLU A 196 -27.26 19.18 3.21
N PRO A 197 -26.29 20.09 3.51
CA PRO A 197 -26.01 20.54 4.86
C PRO A 197 -27.27 21.08 5.54
N LEU A 198 -27.37 20.93 6.84
CA LEU A 198 -28.48 21.41 7.64
C LEU A 198 -28.47 22.95 7.78
N TYR A 199 -27.28 23.55 7.63
CA TYR A 199 -27.05 24.99 7.84
C TYR A 199 -26.40 25.62 6.60
N ASP A 200 -26.13 26.93 6.65
CA ASP A 200 -25.83 27.81 5.51
C ASP A 200 -24.48 27.54 4.80
N GLN A 201 -24.27 26.33 4.29
CA GLN A 201 -23.09 25.89 3.51
C GLN A 201 -23.45 25.35 2.11
N SER A 202 -24.70 25.51 1.65
CA SER A 202 -25.19 24.93 0.37
C SER A 202 -24.41 25.39 -0.85
N GLY A 203 -23.83 26.60 -0.84
CA GLY A 203 -22.98 27.10 -1.92
C GLY A 203 -21.65 26.32 -2.04
N LYS A 204 -20.95 26.09 -0.91
CA LYS A 204 -19.73 25.28 -0.88
C LYS A 204 -20.01 23.80 -1.18
N PHE A 205 -21.09 23.27 -0.62
CA PHE A 205 -21.56 21.91 -0.87
C PHE A 205 -21.74 21.64 -2.36
N SER A 206 -22.49 22.49 -3.08
CA SER A 206 -22.74 22.31 -4.51
C SER A 206 -21.45 22.37 -5.32
N ILE A 207 -20.54 23.32 -5.02
CA ILE A 207 -19.24 23.43 -5.71
C ILE A 207 -18.42 22.15 -5.54
N LEU A 208 -18.33 21.61 -4.33
CA LEU A 208 -17.53 20.42 -4.02
C LEU A 208 -18.12 19.16 -4.64
N ILE A 209 -19.44 18.93 -4.49
CA ILE A 209 -20.11 17.78 -5.09
C ILE A 209 -19.99 17.81 -6.63
N ASP A 210 -20.22 18.98 -7.25
CA ASP A 210 -20.09 19.15 -8.70
C ASP A 210 -18.65 18.90 -9.17
N ALA A 211 -17.65 19.43 -8.47
CA ALA A 211 -16.26 19.23 -8.82
C ALA A 211 -15.86 17.75 -8.73
N ILE A 212 -16.23 17.07 -7.64
CA ILE A 212 -15.90 15.65 -7.43
C ILE A 212 -16.60 14.77 -8.47
N ASN A 213 -17.88 14.97 -8.73
CA ASN A 213 -18.62 14.14 -9.68
C ASN A 213 -18.22 14.40 -11.14
N ASN A 214 -17.90 15.62 -11.51
CA ASN A 214 -17.51 15.98 -12.86
C ASN A 214 -15.99 15.89 -13.10
N GLN A 215 -15.19 15.62 -12.05
CA GLN A 215 -13.73 15.60 -12.12
C GLN A 215 -13.14 16.90 -12.69
N SER A 216 -13.72 18.04 -12.34
CA SER A 216 -13.37 19.36 -12.91
C SER A 216 -13.69 20.50 -11.93
N PRO A 217 -12.76 21.46 -11.72
CA PRO A 217 -11.37 21.47 -12.26
C PRO A 217 -10.50 20.39 -11.60
N SER A 218 -9.38 20.01 -12.21
CA SER A 218 -8.47 19.01 -11.62
C SER A 218 -7.91 19.42 -10.25
N VAL A 219 -7.70 20.72 -10.05
CA VAL A 219 -7.38 21.33 -8.75
C VAL A 219 -8.43 22.40 -8.47
N LEU A 220 -9.13 22.25 -7.34
CA LEU A 220 -10.13 23.21 -6.86
C LEU A 220 -9.51 24.08 -5.76
N GLU A 221 -9.60 25.40 -5.91
CA GLU A 221 -9.19 26.35 -4.88
C GLU A 221 -10.44 26.91 -4.18
N ILE A 222 -10.57 26.68 -2.86
CA ILE A 222 -11.76 27.03 -2.08
C ILE A 222 -11.41 27.27 -0.61
N GLY A 223 -12.07 28.25 0.03
CA GLY A 223 -12.05 28.42 1.47
C GLY A 223 -12.87 27.33 2.17
N LEU A 224 -12.22 26.26 2.62
CA LEU A 224 -12.86 25.11 3.26
C LEU A 224 -12.42 25.00 4.73
N PHE A 225 -13.40 25.12 5.64
CA PHE A 225 -13.24 25.16 7.11
C PHE A 225 -12.40 26.34 7.61
N SER A 226 -12.18 27.32 6.77
CA SER A 226 -11.38 28.54 7.03
C SER A 226 -11.78 29.63 6.05
N GLU A 227 -11.34 30.87 6.30
CA GLU A 227 -11.37 31.95 5.31
C GLU A 227 -10.20 31.84 4.31
N HIS A 228 -9.12 31.17 4.72
CA HIS A 228 -7.98 30.90 3.86
C HIS A 228 -8.35 29.89 2.76
N SER A 229 -8.05 30.20 1.50
CA SER A 229 -8.22 29.27 0.38
C SER A 229 -7.22 28.14 0.42
N ARG A 230 -7.68 26.92 0.22
CA ARG A 230 -6.86 25.72 0.07
C ARG A 230 -7.06 25.06 -1.28
N LYS A 231 -6.02 24.39 -1.78
CA LYS A 231 -6.05 23.66 -3.04
C LYS A 231 -6.38 22.19 -2.79
N ILE A 232 -7.42 21.71 -3.45
CA ILE A 232 -7.88 20.32 -3.37
C ILE A 232 -7.65 19.66 -4.73
N ASP A 233 -6.88 18.57 -4.75
CA ASP A 233 -6.68 17.76 -5.95
C ASP A 233 -7.91 16.88 -6.21
N ILE A 234 -8.78 17.34 -7.10
CA ILE A 234 -10.02 16.66 -7.47
C ILE A 234 -9.76 15.40 -8.28
N SER A 235 -8.61 15.29 -8.96
CA SER A 235 -8.27 14.09 -9.75
C SER A 235 -8.19 12.82 -8.91
N GLN A 236 -7.91 12.96 -7.61
CA GLN A 236 -7.84 11.85 -6.66
C GLN A 236 -9.20 11.17 -6.43
N PHE A 237 -10.30 11.89 -6.61
CA PHE A 237 -11.66 11.38 -6.42
C PHE A 237 -12.17 10.55 -7.62
N LYS A 238 -11.36 10.36 -8.66
CA LYS A 238 -11.72 9.50 -9.79
C LYS A 238 -11.65 8.05 -9.39
N PRO A 239 -12.79 7.31 -9.34
CA PRO A 239 -12.78 5.89 -9.04
C PRO A 239 -11.94 5.11 -10.05
N ARG A 240 -11.28 4.10 -9.59
CA ARG A 240 -10.43 3.22 -10.38
C ARG A 240 -10.34 1.85 -9.71
N GLY A 241 -10.01 0.82 -10.46
CA GLY A 241 -9.87 -0.53 -10.00
C GLY A 241 -11.17 -1.25 -9.67
N HIS A 242 -11.19 -2.18 -8.69
CA HIS A 242 -12.40 -2.94 -8.35
C HIS A 242 -13.58 -2.04 -7.93
N TYR A 243 -13.34 -0.78 -7.57
CA TYR A 243 -14.42 0.16 -7.30
C TYR A 243 -15.23 0.53 -8.56
N THR A 244 -14.62 0.40 -9.75
CA THR A 244 -15.31 0.59 -11.05
C THR A 244 -15.82 -0.71 -11.66
N GLU A 245 -15.52 -1.85 -11.07
CA GLU A 245 -15.99 -3.14 -11.52
C GLU A 245 -17.42 -3.43 -11.06
N GLU A 246 -18.29 -3.82 -11.98
CA GLU A 246 -19.61 -4.34 -11.62
C GLU A 246 -19.50 -5.79 -11.13
N PHE A 247 -20.04 -6.07 -9.96
CA PHE A 247 -20.09 -7.41 -9.36
C PHE A 247 -21.47 -7.71 -8.77
N TRP A 248 -21.76 -9.01 -8.59
CA TRP A 248 -23.02 -9.45 -8.02
C TRP A 248 -22.94 -9.45 -6.49
N TRP A 249 -23.80 -8.66 -5.82
CA TRP A 249 -23.90 -8.61 -4.38
C TRP A 249 -25.35 -8.54 -3.91
N GLY A 250 -25.75 -9.42 -2.98
CA GLY A 250 -27.13 -9.43 -2.47
C GLY A 250 -28.22 -9.67 -3.53
N GLY A 251 -27.85 -10.28 -4.69
CA GLY A 251 -28.77 -10.52 -5.81
C GLY A 251 -28.91 -9.37 -6.80
N GLN A 252 -28.09 -8.33 -6.68
CA GLN A 252 -28.04 -7.17 -7.56
C GLN A 252 -26.61 -6.95 -8.11
N GLN A 253 -26.53 -6.39 -9.32
CA GLN A 253 -25.27 -5.90 -9.87
C GLN A 253 -24.98 -4.51 -9.31
N ARG A 254 -23.75 -4.28 -8.82
CA ARG A 254 -23.32 -3.01 -8.23
C ARG A 254 -21.80 -2.85 -8.38
N ASP A 255 -21.34 -1.65 -8.16
CA ASP A 255 -19.94 -1.25 -8.00
C ASP A 255 -19.71 -0.63 -6.61
N LEU A 256 -18.52 -0.07 -6.38
CA LEU A 256 -18.13 0.65 -5.17
C LEU A 256 -17.65 2.09 -5.44
N GLU A 257 -17.99 2.68 -6.60
CA GLU A 257 -17.55 4.04 -6.95
C GLU A 257 -17.93 5.09 -5.92
N ASN A 258 -19.10 4.95 -5.31
CA ASN A 258 -19.60 5.88 -4.31
C ASN A 258 -18.83 5.74 -2.99
N TYR A 259 -18.57 4.52 -2.56
CA TYR A 259 -17.73 4.24 -1.40
C TYR A 259 -16.32 4.82 -1.58
N PHE A 260 -15.73 4.64 -2.77
CA PHE A 260 -14.46 5.24 -3.12
C PHE A 260 -14.44 6.76 -2.91
N LYS A 261 -15.40 7.47 -3.52
CA LYS A 261 -15.48 8.95 -3.42
C LYS A 261 -15.64 9.40 -1.97
N ALA A 262 -16.50 8.72 -1.20
CA ALA A 262 -16.72 9.02 0.20
C ALA A 262 -15.47 8.79 1.05
N MET A 263 -14.77 7.66 0.86
CA MET A 263 -13.53 7.37 1.57
C MET A 263 -12.40 8.31 1.16
N MET A 264 -12.30 8.70 -0.13
CA MET A 264 -11.36 9.73 -0.56
C MET A 264 -11.65 11.08 0.09
N TRP A 265 -12.94 11.44 0.31
CA TRP A 265 -13.32 12.64 1.05
C TRP A 265 -12.85 12.56 2.50
N LEU A 266 -13.18 11.48 3.21
CA LEU A 266 -12.86 11.30 4.63
C LEU A 266 -11.36 11.15 4.87
N GLY A 267 -10.63 10.55 3.93
CA GLY A 267 -9.20 10.27 4.05
C GLY A 267 -8.26 11.39 3.60
N ARG A 268 -8.72 12.32 2.75
CA ARG A 268 -7.87 13.40 2.22
C ARG A 268 -8.25 14.79 2.70
N ILE A 269 -9.49 15.03 3.04
CA ILE A 269 -9.94 16.33 3.55
C ILE A 269 -9.77 16.36 5.06
N ASP A 270 -8.89 17.25 5.50
CA ASP A 270 -8.43 17.34 6.88
C ASP A 270 -8.82 18.66 7.57
N PHE A 271 -8.88 18.59 8.89
CA PHE A 271 -8.87 19.74 9.77
C PHE A 271 -7.42 19.98 10.23
N MET A 272 -6.80 21.04 9.72
CA MET A 272 -5.41 21.37 10.05
C MET A 272 -5.31 21.96 11.46
N LEU A 273 -4.45 21.41 12.27
CA LEU A 273 -4.21 21.86 13.66
C LEU A 273 -2.96 22.73 13.78
N THR A 274 -2.04 22.60 12.80
CA THR A 274 -0.88 23.49 12.65
C THR A 274 -0.82 23.99 11.21
N ALA A 275 -0.15 25.13 11.00
CA ALA A 275 -0.06 25.74 9.67
C ALA A 275 0.73 24.85 8.69
N PRO A 276 0.20 24.59 7.49
CA PRO A 276 0.93 23.91 6.45
C PRO A 276 2.04 24.81 5.87
N PRO A 277 3.00 24.21 5.12
CA PRO A 277 3.95 24.99 4.34
C PRO A 277 3.23 25.94 3.39
N ALA A 278 3.72 27.18 3.29
CA ALA A 278 3.20 28.17 2.36
C ALA A 278 4.33 28.65 1.44
N GLY A 279 3.99 28.89 0.17
CA GLY A 279 4.92 29.49 -0.79
C GLY A 279 5.11 30.98 -0.53
N PRO A 280 6.18 31.61 -1.12
CA PRO A 280 6.52 33.02 -0.86
C PRO A 280 5.42 34.03 -1.26
N SER A 281 4.48 33.61 -2.10
CA SER A 281 3.37 34.44 -2.60
C SER A 281 2.01 34.06 -2.02
N GLU A 282 1.95 33.10 -1.11
CA GLU A 282 0.72 32.65 -0.45
C GLU A 282 0.56 33.40 0.88
N PRO A 283 -0.67 33.80 1.26
CA PRO A 283 -0.93 34.37 2.56
C PRO A 283 -0.59 33.36 3.67
N GLU A 284 -0.11 33.85 4.80
CA GLU A 284 0.06 33.02 6.00
C GLU A 284 -1.30 32.59 6.57
N TRP A 285 -1.33 31.38 7.13
CA TRP A 285 -2.51 30.89 7.86
C TRP A 285 -2.67 31.65 9.17
N SER A 286 -3.86 32.19 9.43
CA SER A 286 -4.14 32.87 10.68
C SER A 286 -4.41 31.93 11.84
N ASP A 287 -4.13 32.36 13.07
CA ASP A 287 -4.53 31.60 14.26
C ASP A 287 -6.06 31.41 14.31
N GLU A 288 -6.86 32.34 13.78
CA GLU A 288 -8.33 32.21 13.71
C GLU A 288 -8.75 31.05 12.80
N ASP A 289 -8.10 30.87 11.63
CA ASP A 289 -8.38 29.75 10.72
C ASP A 289 -8.01 28.40 11.38
N LEU A 290 -6.85 28.33 12.01
CA LEU A 290 -6.40 27.11 12.69
C LEU A 290 -7.26 26.78 13.92
N GLN A 291 -7.67 27.79 14.70
CA GLN A 291 -8.59 27.63 15.81
C GLN A 291 -9.95 27.10 15.34
N ARG A 292 -10.50 27.64 14.22
CA ARG A 292 -11.76 27.17 13.64
C ARG A 292 -11.68 25.73 13.22
N MET A 293 -10.61 25.31 12.53
CA MET A 293 -10.40 23.91 12.13
C MET A 293 -10.18 23.01 13.35
N SER A 294 -9.41 23.45 14.34
CA SER A 294 -9.23 22.69 15.58
C SER A 294 -10.52 22.51 16.37
N MET A 295 -11.37 23.56 16.43
CA MET A 295 -12.73 23.44 17.01
C MET A 295 -13.56 22.42 16.23
N GLY A 296 -13.49 22.44 14.88
CA GLY A 296 -14.18 21.47 14.01
C GLY A 296 -13.71 20.04 14.27
N ALA A 297 -12.41 19.80 14.43
CA ALA A 297 -11.86 18.51 14.77
C ALA A 297 -12.37 17.98 16.13
N VAL A 298 -12.36 18.83 17.16
CA VAL A 298 -12.87 18.46 18.50
C VAL A 298 -14.38 18.19 18.44
N ILE A 299 -15.15 19.02 17.75
CA ILE A 299 -16.61 18.83 17.58
C ILE A 299 -16.89 17.53 16.80
N LEU A 300 -16.13 17.25 15.75
CA LEU A 300 -16.30 16.02 14.96
C LEU A 300 -16.04 14.77 15.84
N ASN A 301 -15.09 14.85 16.75
CA ASN A 301 -14.79 13.79 17.69
C ASN A 301 -15.87 13.66 18.79
N GLU A 302 -16.37 14.79 19.32
CA GLU A 302 -17.50 14.80 20.27
C GLU A 302 -18.77 14.16 19.68
N ILE A 303 -19.13 14.45 18.42
CA ILE A 303 -20.30 13.83 17.78
C ILE A 303 -20.06 12.35 17.42
N LEU A 304 -18.82 11.93 17.16
CA LEU A 304 -18.47 10.52 17.04
C LEU A 304 -18.80 9.77 18.34
N ASP A 305 -18.37 10.30 19.49
CA ASP A 305 -18.67 9.72 20.79
C ASP A 305 -20.16 9.76 21.12
N ALA A 306 -20.83 10.88 20.84
CA ALA A 306 -22.27 11.06 21.10
C ALA A 306 -23.17 10.23 20.16
N SER A 307 -22.67 9.80 19.01
CA SER A 307 -23.43 9.00 18.02
C SER A 307 -23.92 7.65 18.57
N GLY A 308 -23.26 7.13 19.60
CA GLY A 308 -23.50 5.79 20.13
C GLY A 308 -23.06 4.65 19.21
N ASN A 309 -22.32 4.96 18.13
CA ASN A 309 -21.84 4.01 17.13
C ASN A 309 -20.29 4.06 16.96
N ARG A 310 -19.56 4.50 18.01
CA ARG A 310 -18.08 4.54 17.98
C ARG A 310 -17.48 3.17 17.65
N GLU A 311 -18.10 2.09 18.08
CA GLU A 311 -17.68 0.72 17.76
C GLU A 311 -17.63 0.41 16.24
N LEU A 312 -18.50 1.07 15.43
CA LEU A 312 -18.46 0.92 13.96
C LEU A 312 -17.24 1.64 13.37
N PHE A 313 -16.88 2.80 13.92
CA PHE A 313 -15.65 3.50 13.57
C PHE A 313 -14.41 2.66 13.93
N GLU A 314 -14.33 2.16 15.16
CA GLU A 314 -13.22 1.34 15.63
C GLU A 314 -13.04 0.05 14.81
N LEU A 315 -14.15 -0.58 14.41
CA LEU A 315 -14.12 -1.76 13.55
C LEU A 315 -13.59 -1.41 12.15
N HIS A 316 -14.07 -0.29 11.58
CA HIS A 316 -13.62 0.18 10.27
C HIS A 316 -12.11 0.45 10.28
N GLU A 317 -11.63 1.24 11.25
CA GLU A 317 -10.21 1.54 11.45
C GLU A 317 -9.38 0.27 11.65
N LYS A 318 -9.84 -0.66 12.46
CA LYS A 318 -9.15 -1.91 12.76
C LYS A 318 -9.00 -2.80 11.53
N ILE A 319 -10.05 -2.91 10.72
CA ILE A 319 -10.00 -3.68 9.46
C ILE A 319 -9.02 -3.02 8.49
N ILE A 320 -9.15 -1.73 8.22
CA ILE A 320 -8.25 -1.05 7.26
C ILE A 320 -6.81 -1.03 7.76
N SER A 321 -6.57 -0.79 9.05
CA SER A 321 -5.21 -0.84 9.63
C SER A 321 -4.60 -2.24 9.54
N PHE A 322 -5.39 -3.29 9.68
CA PHE A 322 -4.91 -4.66 9.48
C PHE A 322 -4.53 -4.94 8.02
N PHE A 323 -5.31 -4.44 7.04
CA PHE A 323 -4.97 -4.58 5.63
C PHE A 323 -3.76 -3.74 5.24
N VAL A 324 -3.71 -2.48 5.65
CA VAL A 324 -2.81 -1.47 5.06
C VAL A 324 -1.75 -0.98 6.05
N GLY A 325 -2.14 -0.61 7.26
CA GLY A 325 -1.24 -0.07 8.27
C GLY A 325 -1.86 1.06 9.11
N PRO A 326 -1.08 1.67 10.01
CA PRO A 326 -1.55 2.75 10.88
C PRO A 326 -1.79 4.05 10.12
N ASP A 327 -2.53 4.97 10.74
CA ASP A 327 -2.77 6.32 10.24
C ASP A 327 -1.48 7.15 10.10
N ASP A 328 -1.47 8.07 9.13
CA ASP A 328 -0.43 9.10 8.97
C ASP A 328 -0.99 10.50 9.31
N ASN A 329 -1.82 10.57 10.33
CA ASN A 329 -2.42 11.79 10.88
C ASN A 329 -2.86 11.56 12.33
N LEU A 330 -3.25 12.64 13.03
CA LEU A 330 -3.77 12.55 14.38
C LEU A 330 -5.13 11.80 14.39
N SER A 331 -5.20 10.73 15.16
CA SER A 331 -6.40 9.90 15.31
C SER A 331 -7.43 10.53 16.28
N PRO A 332 -8.70 10.08 16.26
CA PRO A 332 -9.70 10.47 17.24
C PRO A 332 -9.28 10.21 18.71
N ASP A 333 -8.63 9.10 18.98
CA ASP A 333 -8.18 8.76 20.34
C ASP A 333 -7.08 9.67 20.82
N GLU A 334 -6.06 9.93 19.99
CA GLU A 334 -4.97 10.87 20.32
C GLU A 334 -5.48 12.29 20.51
N LEU A 335 -6.44 12.76 19.70
CA LEU A 335 -7.07 14.07 19.90
C LEU A 335 -7.82 14.11 21.25
N ASN A 336 -8.56 13.04 21.60
CA ASN A 336 -9.21 12.92 22.89
C ASN A 336 -8.23 12.97 24.05
N GLU A 337 -7.07 12.32 23.96
CA GLU A 337 -6.03 12.40 24.99
C GLU A 337 -5.55 13.82 25.18
N ILE A 338 -5.24 14.55 24.10
CA ILE A 338 -4.81 15.95 24.15
C ILE A 338 -5.87 16.84 24.80
N VAL A 339 -7.10 16.72 24.36
CA VAL A 339 -8.25 17.51 24.86
C VAL A 339 -8.48 17.24 26.35
N ASN A 340 -8.43 15.97 26.77
CA ASN A 340 -8.60 15.57 28.17
C ASN A 340 -7.44 16.01 29.05
N ASP A 341 -6.18 15.83 28.61
CA ASP A 341 -4.98 16.25 29.37
C ASP A 341 -4.99 17.75 29.67
N LEU A 342 -5.44 18.55 28.70
CA LEU A 342 -5.51 20.00 28.83
C LEU A 342 -6.87 20.50 29.38
N ASN A 343 -7.82 19.59 29.61
CA ASN A 343 -9.20 19.87 30.01
C ASN A 343 -9.83 20.97 29.16
N LEU A 344 -9.84 20.76 27.83
CA LEU A 344 -10.35 21.70 26.83
C LEU A 344 -11.78 21.35 26.40
N SER A 345 -12.56 22.40 26.16
CA SER A 345 -13.78 22.36 25.33
C SER A 345 -13.48 23.05 23.98
N PRO A 346 -14.34 22.88 22.95
CA PRO A 346 -14.18 23.59 21.68
C PRO A 346 -14.01 25.12 21.86
N GLU A 347 -14.77 25.72 22.77
CA GLU A 347 -14.70 27.16 23.06
C GLU A 347 -13.36 27.63 23.63
N ASP A 348 -12.71 26.77 24.40
CA ASP A 348 -11.44 27.06 25.04
C ASP A 348 -10.29 27.30 24.05
N LEU A 349 -10.40 26.76 22.83
CA LEU A 349 -9.43 26.98 21.76
C LEU A 349 -9.39 28.45 21.27
N ARG A 350 -10.35 29.28 21.68
CA ARG A 350 -10.36 30.74 21.44
C ARG A 350 -9.60 31.53 22.53
N ASP A 351 -9.36 30.93 23.67
CA ASP A 351 -8.56 31.56 24.70
C ASP A 351 -7.07 31.49 24.32
N PRO A 352 -6.34 32.63 24.25
CA PRO A 352 -4.95 32.64 23.78
C PRO A 352 -4.02 31.74 24.59
N VAL A 353 -4.23 31.63 25.92
CA VAL A 353 -3.38 30.82 26.81
C VAL A 353 -3.62 29.33 26.58
N LYS A 354 -4.90 28.93 26.41
CA LYS A 354 -5.27 27.54 26.13
C LYS A 354 -4.89 27.14 24.71
N TRP A 355 -5.05 28.06 23.74
CA TRP A 355 -4.59 27.86 22.37
C TRP A 355 -3.07 27.61 22.27
N ASP A 356 -2.29 28.43 22.97
CA ASP A 356 -0.83 28.23 23.01
C ASP A 356 -0.47 26.90 23.69
N ALA A 357 -1.17 26.49 24.75
CA ALA A 357 -0.97 25.20 25.41
C ALA A 357 -1.32 24.03 24.46
N PHE A 358 -2.41 24.17 23.70
CA PHE A 358 -2.82 23.17 22.69
C PHE A 358 -1.77 23.03 21.58
N LYS A 359 -1.32 24.15 20.99
CA LYS A 359 -0.24 24.14 19.97
C LYS A 359 1.05 23.53 20.53
N GLN A 360 1.42 23.88 21.77
CA GLN A 360 2.60 23.31 22.41
C GLN A 360 2.48 21.79 22.56
N LYS A 361 1.34 21.29 23.07
CA LYS A 361 1.11 19.85 23.27
C LYS A 361 1.20 19.07 21.95
N ILE A 362 0.60 19.58 20.87
CA ILE A 362 0.66 18.97 19.54
C ILE A 362 2.11 18.92 19.01
N ASN A 363 2.90 19.97 19.24
CA ASN A 363 4.27 20.06 18.76
C ASN A 363 5.29 19.36 19.67
N GLU A 364 4.89 18.87 20.85
CA GLU A 364 5.78 18.13 21.76
C GLU A 364 6.03 16.69 21.32
N SER A 365 5.11 16.10 20.53
CA SER A 365 5.24 14.74 20.04
C SER A 365 5.48 14.72 18.53
N ASP A 366 6.57 14.12 18.12
CA ASP A 366 6.85 13.82 16.70
C ASP A 366 5.88 12.76 16.13
N ASP A 367 5.10 12.09 16.98
CA ASP A 367 4.16 11.04 16.59
C ASP A 367 2.90 11.59 15.93
N TYR A 368 2.47 12.82 16.29
CA TYR A 368 1.25 13.44 15.76
C TYR A 368 1.40 14.04 14.35
N GLY A 369 2.63 14.26 13.89
CA GLY A 369 2.91 14.86 12.59
C GLY A 369 2.74 13.88 11.43
N GLN A 370 2.26 14.37 10.28
CA GLN A 370 2.30 13.62 9.04
C GLN A 370 3.74 13.31 8.63
N LYS A 371 4.01 12.09 8.19
CA LYS A 371 5.33 11.65 7.71
C LYS A 371 5.39 11.70 6.19
N ILE A 372 4.25 11.53 5.51
CA ILE A 372 4.12 11.53 4.06
C ILE A 372 3.31 12.76 3.62
N MET A 373 3.85 13.56 2.69
CA MET A 373 3.12 14.69 2.11
C MET A 373 2.00 14.15 1.20
N SER A 374 0.75 14.31 1.62
CA SER A 374 -0.43 13.82 0.91
C SER A 374 -1.35 14.92 0.37
N ASN A 375 -1.04 16.19 0.65
CA ASN A 375 -1.80 17.36 0.22
C ASN A 375 -1.01 18.22 -0.76
N PHE A 376 -1.73 19.06 -1.52
CA PHE A 376 -1.12 19.99 -2.46
C PHE A 376 -0.59 21.22 -1.71
N PHE A 377 0.71 21.24 -1.42
CA PHE A 377 1.40 22.40 -0.85
C PHE A 377 2.42 22.96 -1.83
N ILE A 378 2.59 24.28 -1.83
CA ILE A 378 3.68 24.97 -2.52
C ILE A 378 4.77 25.24 -1.48
N VAL A 379 5.96 24.73 -1.74
CA VAL A 379 7.09 24.84 -0.82
C VAL A 379 8.03 25.94 -1.35
N ASP A 380 8.54 26.78 -0.44
CA ASP A 380 9.51 27.82 -0.80
C ASP A 380 10.84 27.17 -1.20
N LYS A 381 11.32 27.47 -2.41
CA LYS A 381 12.57 26.95 -2.99
C LYS A 381 13.85 27.53 -2.36
N ASP A 382 13.73 28.63 -1.62
CA ASP A 382 14.89 29.38 -1.11
C ASP A 382 15.12 29.13 0.40
N LYS A 383 14.46 28.15 1.01
CA LYS A 383 14.62 27.82 2.44
C LYS A 383 15.80 26.88 2.72
N GLU A 384 16.35 27.02 3.92
CA GLU A 384 17.52 26.24 4.35
C GLU A 384 17.20 24.82 4.85
N ASN A 385 15.93 24.49 5.11
CA ASN A 385 15.52 23.21 5.68
C ASN A 385 14.26 22.68 4.99
N PRO A 386 14.03 21.35 4.97
CA PRO A 386 12.79 20.75 4.49
C PRO A 386 11.54 21.35 5.15
N ALA A 387 10.42 21.39 4.40
CA ALA A 387 9.15 21.84 4.95
C ALA A 387 8.68 20.92 6.09
N GLU A 388 8.24 21.52 7.17
CA GLU A 388 7.52 20.80 8.22
C GLU A 388 6.10 20.50 7.73
N LEU A 389 5.67 19.23 7.82
CA LEU A 389 4.31 18.87 7.46
C LEU A 389 3.35 19.23 8.59
N PRO A 390 2.12 19.69 8.31
CA PRO A 390 1.18 20.08 9.35
C PRO A 390 0.71 18.85 10.14
N VAL A 391 0.43 19.05 11.41
CA VAL A 391 -0.42 18.12 12.16
C VAL A 391 -1.86 18.37 11.72
N SER A 392 -2.55 17.32 11.32
CA SER A 392 -3.95 17.40 10.89
C SER A 392 -4.77 16.23 11.43
N TYR A 393 -6.07 16.50 11.63
CA TYR A 393 -7.05 15.51 12.03
C TYR A 393 -7.92 15.10 10.84
N ARG A 394 -8.16 13.80 10.70
CA ARG A 394 -9.09 13.19 9.73
C ARG A 394 -9.89 12.12 10.43
N LEU A 395 -11.16 11.97 10.05
CA LEU A 395 -12.01 10.94 10.66
C LEU A 395 -11.52 9.53 10.29
N LEU A 396 -11.22 9.29 9.02
CA LEU A 396 -10.70 8.02 8.49
C LEU A 396 -9.48 8.35 7.62
N GLY A 397 -8.33 8.53 8.24
CA GLY A 397 -7.12 9.04 7.61
C GLY A 397 -6.46 8.06 6.64
N GLN A 398 -5.60 8.63 5.77
CA GLN A 398 -4.74 7.82 4.90
C GLN A 398 -3.64 7.12 5.72
N LYS A 399 -3.28 5.91 5.33
CA LYS A 399 -2.40 5.04 6.08
C LYS A 399 -0.92 5.28 5.74
N PHE A 400 -0.05 5.14 6.75
CA PHE A 400 1.40 5.18 6.58
C PHE A 400 1.90 3.93 5.83
N LEU A 401 2.61 4.14 4.73
CA LEU A 401 3.28 3.08 3.96
C LEU A 401 4.77 3.38 3.85
N ILE A 402 5.61 2.40 4.18
CA ILE A 402 7.07 2.59 4.18
C ILE A 402 7.62 2.93 2.79
N ASP A 403 7.11 2.35 1.74
CA ASP A 403 7.52 2.63 0.36
C ASP A 403 7.06 4.02 -0.11
N SER A 404 5.87 4.49 0.30
CA SER A 404 5.43 5.88 0.07
C SER A 404 6.30 6.87 0.85
N TYR A 405 6.70 6.52 2.07
CA TYR A 405 7.65 7.31 2.84
C TYR A 405 9.02 7.38 2.13
N VAL A 406 9.52 6.27 1.61
CA VAL A 406 10.75 6.26 0.78
C VAL A 406 10.63 7.26 -0.37
N PHE A 407 9.54 7.23 -1.11
CA PHE A 407 9.35 8.13 -2.24
C PHE A 407 9.28 9.60 -1.83
N SER A 408 8.65 9.93 -0.71
CA SER A 408 8.61 11.30 -0.21
C SER A 408 9.98 11.82 0.22
N GLU A 409 10.88 10.96 0.71
CA GLU A 409 12.18 11.35 1.25
C GLU A 409 13.29 11.49 0.17
N VAL A 410 13.08 10.98 -1.04
CA VAL A 410 14.09 11.00 -2.13
C VAL A 410 13.78 12.02 -3.23
N VAL A 411 12.81 12.90 -3.04
CA VAL A 411 12.39 13.93 -4.01
C VAL A 411 12.65 15.35 -3.50
N TYR A 412 12.31 16.35 -4.32
CA TYR A 412 12.39 17.78 -4.00
C TYR A 412 11.83 18.09 -2.61
N ASP A 413 12.39 19.13 -1.98
CA ASP A 413 12.22 19.55 -0.58
C ASP A 413 12.93 18.64 0.46
N ARG A 414 13.23 17.37 0.15
CA ARG A 414 13.90 16.45 1.08
C ARG A 414 15.37 16.20 0.73
N VAL A 415 15.78 16.44 -0.52
CA VAL A 415 17.15 16.19 -0.99
C VAL A 415 17.94 17.48 -1.06
N TYR A 416 19.09 17.52 -0.38
CA TYR A 416 20.00 18.66 -0.36
C TYR A 416 21.42 18.22 -0.77
N HIS A 417 22.07 19.00 -1.62
CA HIS A 417 23.49 18.82 -1.94
C HIS A 417 24.27 20.10 -1.67
N LYS A 418 25.24 20.06 -0.74
CA LYS A 418 26.06 21.20 -0.32
C LYS A 418 25.21 22.40 0.15
N GLY A 419 24.12 22.14 0.82
CA GLY A 419 23.21 23.18 1.34
C GLY A 419 22.24 23.76 0.32
N VAL A 420 22.19 23.21 -0.90
CA VAL A 420 21.24 23.62 -1.96
C VAL A 420 20.24 22.48 -2.20
N GLU A 421 18.97 22.82 -2.30
CA GLU A 421 17.91 21.88 -2.67
C GLU A 421 18.14 21.29 -4.06
N VAL A 422 17.83 20.01 -4.19
CA VAL A 422 17.97 19.28 -5.45
C VAL A 422 16.59 19.02 -6.06
N HIS A 423 16.37 19.46 -7.28
CA HIS A 423 15.10 19.35 -7.99
C HIS A 423 14.93 17.96 -8.62
N ARG A 424 14.87 16.92 -7.79
CA ARG A 424 14.42 15.59 -8.18
C ARG A 424 12.91 15.52 -7.98
N MET A 425 12.14 15.74 -9.04
CA MET A 425 10.69 15.92 -8.96
C MET A 425 9.92 14.58 -8.90
N MET A 426 10.55 13.48 -9.31
CA MET A 426 9.95 12.14 -9.32
C MET A 426 10.89 11.11 -8.70
N PRO A 427 10.41 10.20 -7.85
CA PRO A 427 11.15 9.02 -7.41
C PRO A 427 11.17 7.97 -8.51
N ASP A 428 12.04 6.98 -8.37
CA ASP A 428 12.06 5.76 -9.18
C ASP A 428 11.56 4.57 -8.32
N PRO A 429 10.73 3.66 -8.83
CA PRO A 429 10.34 2.45 -8.09
C PRO A 429 11.53 1.63 -7.57
N LEU A 430 12.67 1.70 -8.24
CA LEU A 430 13.91 1.07 -7.79
C LEU A 430 14.46 1.66 -6.49
N ASP A 431 14.11 2.89 -6.12
CA ASP A 431 14.46 3.48 -4.82
C ASP A 431 13.87 2.61 -3.69
N ALA A 432 12.57 2.27 -3.80
CA ALA A 432 11.92 1.40 -2.84
C ALA A 432 12.51 -0.02 -2.87
N MET A 433 12.83 -0.58 -4.04
CA MET A 433 13.42 -1.92 -4.14
C MET A 433 14.80 -2.00 -3.47
N PHE A 434 15.63 -0.98 -3.65
CA PHE A 434 16.91 -0.90 -2.94
C PHE A 434 16.71 -0.79 -1.43
N VAL A 435 15.82 0.08 -0.97
CA VAL A 435 15.53 0.27 0.45
C VAL A 435 14.94 -1.00 1.07
N LEU A 436 14.12 -1.74 0.32
CA LEU A 436 13.61 -3.05 0.73
C LEU A 436 14.65 -4.19 0.67
N GLY A 437 15.89 -3.88 0.30
CA GLY A 437 17.01 -4.82 0.45
C GLY A 437 17.56 -5.40 -0.84
N ASN A 438 17.05 -5.04 -2.03
CA ASN A 438 17.61 -5.56 -3.28
C ASN A 438 18.74 -4.68 -3.81
N GLU A 439 19.97 -5.11 -3.56
CA GLU A 439 21.18 -4.40 -3.98
C GLU A 439 21.32 -4.30 -5.52
N ASN A 440 20.65 -5.16 -6.29
CA ASN A 440 20.71 -5.10 -7.77
C ASN A 440 19.93 -3.91 -8.36
N ALA A 441 19.09 -3.24 -7.59
CA ALA A 441 18.45 -2.00 -7.99
C ALA A 441 19.47 -0.84 -8.10
N LEU A 442 20.48 -0.83 -7.24
CA LEU A 442 21.41 0.28 -7.09
C LEU A 442 22.23 0.62 -8.35
N PRO A 443 22.82 -0.34 -9.07
CA PRO A 443 23.51 -0.06 -10.34
C PRO A 443 22.59 0.53 -11.41
N LEU A 444 21.29 0.22 -11.38
CA LEU A 444 20.32 0.76 -12.32
C LEU A 444 19.99 2.23 -12.01
N LEU A 445 20.12 2.65 -10.75
CA LEU A 445 19.95 4.02 -10.27
C LEU A 445 21.23 4.88 -10.42
N GLU A 446 22.36 4.33 -10.87
CA GLU A 446 23.66 5.04 -10.87
C GLU A 446 23.60 6.40 -11.56
N THR A 447 22.88 6.52 -12.67
CA THR A 447 22.73 7.78 -13.43
C THR A 447 22.01 8.85 -12.63
N GLU A 448 20.91 8.47 -11.94
CA GLU A 448 20.13 9.37 -11.09
C GLU A 448 20.90 9.75 -9.82
N LEU A 449 21.57 8.79 -9.19
CA LEU A 449 22.42 9.04 -8.02
C LEU A 449 23.51 10.08 -8.30
N LYS A 450 24.14 10.00 -9.48
CA LYS A 450 25.15 10.99 -9.93
C LYS A 450 24.54 12.35 -10.25
N LYS A 451 23.33 12.36 -10.83
CA LYS A 451 22.63 13.60 -11.23
C LYS A 451 22.06 14.35 -10.03
N TYR A 452 21.40 13.64 -9.12
CA TYR A 452 20.62 14.25 -8.05
C TYR A 452 21.25 14.14 -6.65
N HIS A 453 22.40 13.48 -6.51
CA HIS A 453 23.19 13.43 -5.28
C HIS A 453 22.43 12.95 -4.02
N TYR A 454 21.46 12.06 -4.15
CA TYR A 454 20.60 11.61 -3.06
C TYR A 454 21.02 10.27 -2.43
N ALA A 455 22.25 9.81 -2.69
CA ALA A 455 22.78 8.54 -2.17
C ALA A 455 22.66 8.43 -0.64
N TYR A 456 22.91 9.54 0.09
CA TYR A 456 22.78 9.56 1.54
C TYR A 456 21.35 9.31 2.02
N LYS A 457 20.34 9.77 1.26
CA LYS A 457 18.92 9.51 1.57
C LYS A 457 18.57 8.05 1.39
N LEU A 458 18.99 7.43 0.30
CA LEU A 458 18.78 5.98 0.11
C LEU A 458 19.45 5.15 1.21
N GLU A 459 20.65 5.52 1.61
CA GLU A 459 21.37 4.84 2.68
C GLU A 459 20.68 5.02 4.04
N GLU A 460 20.22 6.22 4.35
CA GLU A 460 19.43 6.53 5.54
C GLU A 460 18.20 5.65 5.63
N LEU A 461 17.42 5.59 4.54
CA LEU A 461 16.18 4.82 4.46
C LEU A 461 16.42 3.31 4.47
N ARG A 462 17.52 2.84 3.87
CA ARG A 462 17.93 1.44 3.91
C ARG A 462 18.29 1.02 5.33
N TYR A 463 19.07 1.82 6.04
CA TYR A 463 19.41 1.57 7.45
C TYR A 463 18.15 1.50 8.31
N LEU A 464 17.24 2.47 8.15
CA LEU A 464 15.95 2.49 8.85
C LEU A 464 15.15 1.19 8.59
N THR A 465 15.00 0.81 7.33
CA THR A 465 14.21 -0.37 6.93
C THR A 465 14.83 -1.69 7.42
N ASP A 466 16.16 -1.77 7.44
CA ASP A 466 16.87 -2.96 7.95
C ASP A 466 16.86 -3.04 9.48
N SER A 467 16.61 -1.92 10.19
CA SER A 467 16.47 -1.90 11.65
C SER A 467 15.09 -2.29 12.16
N TYR A 468 14.07 -2.38 11.29
CA TYR A 468 12.73 -2.81 11.68
C TYR A 468 12.71 -4.27 12.12
N ASP A 469 12.07 -4.51 13.27
CA ASP A 469 11.90 -5.83 13.84
C ASP A 469 10.75 -6.64 13.18
N PRO A 470 10.58 -7.92 13.52
CA PRO A 470 9.48 -8.73 12.99
C PRO A 470 8.08 -8.18 13.32
N VAL A 471 7.92 -7.40 14.42
CA VAL A 471 6.61 -6.83 14.80
C VAL A 471 6.15 -5.82 13.76
N PHE A 472 7.04 -4.95 13.30
CA PHE A 472 6.75 -4.02 12.20
C PHE A 472 6.29 -4.74 10.93
N TRP A 473 7.01 -5.81 10.54
CA TRP A 473 6.70 -6.55 9.32
C TRP A 473 5.41 -7.38 9.40
N GLN A 474 4.91 -7.64 10.60
CA GLN A 474 3.66 -8.37 10.86
C GLN A 474 2.48 -7.46 11.22
N GLN A 475 2.69 -6.15 11.31
CA GLN A 475 1.70 -5.19 11.77
C GLN A 475 0.47 -5.09 10.85
N SER A 476 0.67 -5.29 9.54
CA SER A 476 -0.41 -5.30 8.54
C SER A 476 -0.15 -6.35 7.46
N LEU A 477 -1.18 -6.66 6.69
CA LEU A 477 -1.03 -7.52 5.50
C LEU A 477 -0.11 -6.87 4.47
N TYR A 478 -0.18 -5.55 4.30
CA TYR A 478 0.71 -4.78 3.43
C TYR A 478 2.18 -4.98 3.80
N ASN A 479 2.55 -4.75 5.06
CA ASN A 479 3.92 -4.94 5.53
C ASN A 479 4.39 -6.39 5.42
N THR A 480 3.49 -7.34 5.71
CA THR A 480 3.80 -8.78 5.58
C THR A 480 4.06 -9.16 4.12
N TRP A 481 3.30 -8.59 3.18
CA TRP A 481 3.55 -8.80 1.74
C TRP A 481 4.88 -8.19 1.31
N LEU A 482 5.19 -6.96 1.72
CA LEU A 482 6.52 -6.37 1.48
C LEU A 482 7.63 -7.26 2.05
N ASN A 483 7.43 -7.84 3.23
CA ASN A 483 8.39 -8.77 3.81
C ASN A 483 8.52 -10.08 2.99
N ALA A 484 7.44 -10.57 2.40
CA ALA A 484 7.49 -11.73 1.51
C ALA A 484 8.36 -11.46 0.29
N ILE A 485 8.16 -10.32 -0.39
CA ILE A 485 9.01 -9.97 -1.54
C ILE A 485 10.47 -9.70 -1.13
N ARG A 486 10.74 -9.19 0.08
CA ARG A 486 12.11 -9.08 0.64
C ARG A 486 12.81 -10.44 0.72
N GLN A 487 12.09 -11.55 0.91
CA GLN A 487 12.70 -12.89 0.92
C GLN A 487 13.28 -13.31 -0.43
N LEU A 488 12.91 -12.60 -1.51
CA LEU A 488 13.44 -12.81 -2.86
C LEU A 488 14.76 -12.08 -3.13
N ASN A 489 15.22 -11.25 -2.19
CA ASN A 489 16.50 -10.55 -2.28
C ASN A 489 17.67 -11.52 -2.49
N PRO A 490 18.76 -11.08 -3.15
CA PRO A 490 19.95 -11.90 -3.35
C PRO A 490 20.47 -12.51 -2.05
N LYS A 491 20.68 -13.82 -2.03
CA LYS A 491 21.14 -14.55 -0.84
C LYS A 491 22.67 -14.50 -0.73
N GLU A 492 23.20 -14.35 0.49
CA GLU A 492 24.62 -14.44 0.75
C GLU A 492 25.14 -15.89 0.58
N ASN A 493 24.37 -16.85 1.10
CA ASN A 493 24.69 -18.26 0.96
C ASN A 493 24.02 -18.85 -0.28
N ILE A 494 24.79 -19.07 -1.32
CA ILE A 494 24.34 -19.68 -2.59
C ILE A 494 24.54 -21.19 -2.63
N SER A 495 25.03 -21.80 -1.54
CA SER A 495 25.20 -23.25 -1.45
C SER A 495 23.86 -23.96 -1.56
N GLY A 496 23.76 -24.95 -2.41
CA GLY A 496 22.54 -25.70 -2.67
C GLY A 496 21.58 -25.06 -3.69
N LEU A 497 21.74 -23.77 -4.04
CA LEU A 497 20.91 -23.16 -5.07
C LEU A 497 21.16 -23.81 -6.44
N PRO A 498 20.12 -23.99 -7.28
CA PRO A 498 20.26 -24.36 -8.69
C PRO A 498 21.14 -23.36 -9.44
N TYR A 499 21.76 -23.83 -10.55
CA TYR A 499 22.68 -22.97 -11.30
C TYR A 499 22.02 -21.66 -11.79
N PHE A 500 20.81 -21.73 -12.34
CA PHE A 500 20.13 -20.55 -12.86
C PHE A 500 19.92 -19.46 -11.78
N MET A 501 19.64 -19.86 -10.53
CA MET A 501 19.47 -18.92 -9.42
C MET A 501 20.78 -18.22 -9.00
N LYS A 502 21.92 -18.67 -9.48
CA LYS A 502 23.24 -18.08 -9.25
C LYS A 502 23.66 -17.11 -10.35
N THR A 503 22.83 -16.86 -11.36
CA THR A 503 23.13 -15.94 -12.45
C THR A 503 22.64 -14.53 -12.13
N THR A 504 23.30 -13.52 -12.68
CA THR A 504 22.86 -12.12 -12.56
C THR A 504 21.51 -11.92 -13.22
N GLU A 505 21.28 -12.62 -14.34
CA GLU A 505 20.02 -12.57 -15.08
C GLU A 505 18.85 -13.03 -14.21
N TRP A 506 19.04 -14.08 -13.40
CA TRP A 506 18.02 -14.52 -12.45
C TRP A 506 17.79 -13.50 -11.33
N GLN A 507 18.84 -12.87 -10.85
CA GLN A 507 18.70 -11.83 -9.82
C GLN A 507 17.95 -10.60 -10.35
N LEU A 508 18.15 -10.23 -11.63
CA LEU A 508 17.38 -9.16 -12.28
C LEU A 508 15.95 -9.60 -12.57
N GLU A 509 15.73 -10.86 -12.89
CA GLU A 509 14.39 -11.41 -13.04
C GLU A 509 13.65 -11.36 -11.68
N LYS A 510 14.28 -11.70 -10.57
CA LYS A 510 13.68 -11.54 -9.24
C LYS A 510 13.44 -10.08 -8.85
N LEU A 511 14.27 -9.14 -9.29
CA LEU A 511 13.97 -7.71 -9.14
C LEU A 511 12.70 -7.33 -9.91
N ASN A 512 12.47 -7.87 -11.11
CA ASN A 512 11.20 -7.69 -11.84
C ASN A 512 10.02 -8.32 -11.09
N THR A 513 10.16 -9.53 -10.53
CA THR A 513 9.16 -10.17 -9.68
C THR A 513 8.78 -9.26 -8.51
N GLN A 514 9.76 -8.69 -7.82
CA GLN A 514 9.53 -7.78 -6.70
C GLN A 514 8.81 -6.50 -7.12
N LEU A 515 9.24 -5.88 -8.24
CA LEU A 515 8.60 -4.68 -8.80
C LEU A 515 7.16 -4.95 -9.22
N SER A 516 6.91 -6.07 -9.91
CA SER A 516 5.56 -6.45 -10.36
C SER A 516 4.64 -6.72 -9.18
N SER A 517 5.09 -7.51 -8.20
CA SER A 517 4.30 -7.81 -7.01
C SER A 517 4.10 -6.61 -6.09
N TRP A 518 5.09 -5.72 -6.00
CA TRP A 518 4.93 -4.43 -5.34
C TRP A 518 3.88 -3.56 -6.06
N ALA A 519 3.87 -3.56 -7.40
CA ALA A 519 2.86 -2.86 -8.17
C ALA A 519 1.46 -3.47 -7.97
N GLU A 520 1.33 -4.80 -7.93
CA GLU A 520 0.09 -5.50 -7.57
C GLU A 520 -0.40 -5.08 -6.18
N LEU A 521 0.47 -5.11 -5.16
CA LEU A 521 0.13 -4.70 -3.79
C LEU A 521 -0.33 -3.23 -3.72
N ARG A 522 0.33 -2.32 -4.44
CA ARG A 522 -0.10 -0.92 -4.50
C ARG A 522 -1.41 -0.74 -5.27
N HIS A 523 -1.60 -1.52 -6.32
CA HIS A 523 -2.84 -1.57 -7.07
C HIS A 523 -4.02 -1.94 -6.18
N ASP A 524 -3.94 -3.03 -5.43
CA ASP A 524 -5.00 -3.50 -4.53
C ASP A 524 -5.37 -2.46 -3.46
N ASN A 525 -4.42 -1.65 -3.08
CA ASN A 525 -4.59 -0.65 -2.04
C ASN A 525 -4.76 0.80 -2.56
N VAL A 526 -4.81 1.00 -3.87
CA VAL A 526 -4.97 2.31 -4.54
C VAL A 526 -6.24 2.42 -5.34
N LEU A 527 -6.94 1.32 -5.56
CA LEU A 527 -8.23 1.30 -6.20
C LEU A 527 -8.25 1.40 -7.77
N TYR A 528 -7.93 0.55 -8.65
CA TYR A 528 -8.15 -0.59 -9.50
C TYR A 528 -8.27 -0.57 -11.03
N ALA A 529 -8.24 -1.79 -11.72
CA ALA A 529 -8.97 -2.15 -12.97
C ALA A 529 -8.60 -3.51 -13.64
N LYS A 530 -9.25 -4.09 -14.51
CA LYS A 530 -9.91 -5.22 -15.16
C LYS A 530 -9.32 -5.71 -16.53
N GLN A 531 -9.54 -6.84 -17.22
CA GLN A 531 -10.42 -7.98 -17.56
C GLN A 531 -9.83 -8.86 -18.71
N SER A 532 -10.23 -9.98 -19.29
CA SER A 532 -11.05 -11.18 -19.34
C SER A 532 -10.79 -12.20 -20.51
N TYR A 533 -11.04 -13.51 -20.39
CA TYR A 533 -11.56 -14.73 -21.09
C TYR A 533 -10.75 -15.52 -22.13
N THR A 534 -10.73 -16.86 -22.14
CA THR A 534 -11.47 -18.12 -22.29
C THR A 534 -10.61 -19.41 -22.36
N GLY A 535 -11.06 -20.61 -22.24
CA GLY A 535 -11.02 -21.96 -21.87
C GLY A 535 -10.52 -23.05 -22.87
N GLY A 536 -10.37 -24.33 -22.60
CA GLY A 536 -9.84 -25.40 -21.89
C GLY A 536 -9.78 -26.78 -22.60
N THR A 537 -8.83 -27.70 -22.18
CA THR A 537 -8.80 -29.18 -22.41
C THR A 537 -7.84 -29.85 -21.41
N SER A 538 -7.94 -31.20 -21.15
CA SER A 538 -7.30 -31.88 -20.03
C SER A 538 -6.17 -32.88 -20.36
N CYS A 539 -5.09 -32.89 -19.59
CA CYS A 539 -3.93 -33.81 -19.57
C CYS A 539 -3.26 -33.83 -18.17
N SER A 540 -2.02 -34.31 -17.98
CA SER A 540 -1.31 -34.30 -16.69
C SER A 540 0.12 -33.73 -16.79
N PHE A 541 0.74 -33.36 -15.63
CA PHE A 541 2.14 -32.92 -15.55
C PHE A 541 3.06 -34.12 -15.32
N PRO A 542 4.08 -34.37 -16.15
CA PRO A 542 5.03 -35.44 -15.93
C PRO A 542 5.96 -35.16 -14.75
N TYR A 543 6.29 -33.89 -14.50
CA TYR A 543 7.11 -33.42 -13.39
C TYR A 543 6.74 -32.00 -12.99
N VAL A 544 6.87 -31.64 -11.70
CA VAL A 544 6.66 -30.28 -11.16
C VAL A 544 7.87 -29.90 -10.33
N TYR A 545 8.42 -28.71 -10.56
CA TYR A 545 9.50 -28.11 -9.81
C TYR A 545 9.01 -26.83 -9.12
N ILE A 546 9.36 -26.66 -7.85
CA ILE A 546 9.01 -25.47 -7.06
C ILE A 546 10.24 -24.56 -7.00
N GLU A 547 10.04 -23.26 -7.16
CA GLU A 547 11.12 -22.30 -6.96
C GLU A 547 11.56 -22.31 -5.48
N PRO A 548 12.85 -22.63 -5.16
CA PRO A 548 13.22 -23.00 -3.80
C PRO A 548 13.54 -21.79 -2.91
N TYR A 549 12.50 -21.02 -2.57
CA TYR A 549 12.55 -19.93 -1.59
C TYR A 549 11.71 -20.28 -0.32
N PRO A 550 12.18 -21.18 0.56
CA PRO A 550 11.39 -21.61 1.72
C PRO A 550 11.04 -20.45 2.68
N GLY A 551 11.90 -19.44 2.79
CA GLY A 551 11.63 -18.23 3.58
C GLY A 551 10.42 -17.44 3.05
N PHE A 552 10.29 -17.32 1.73
CA PHE A 552 9.13 -16.71 1.07
C PHE A 552 7.82 -17.44 1.44
N PHE A 553 7.77 -18.76 1.28
CA PHE A 553 6.59 -19.55 1.62
C PHE A 553 6.27 -19.55 3.12
N SER A 554 7.29 -19.40 4.00
CA SER A 554 7.08 -19.22 5.43
C SER A 554 6.33 -17.92 5.74
N VAL A 555 6.74 -16.82 5.14
CA VAL A 555 6.08 -15.51 5.34
C VAL A 555 4.65 -15.53 4.79
N LEU A 556 4.41 -16.13 3.63
CA LEU A 556 3.04 -16.27 3.10
C LEU A 556 2.14 -17.15 3.98
N LYS A 557 2.70 -18.18 4.62
CA LYS A 557 1.96 -18.97 5.62
C LYS A 557 1.59 -18.11 6.85
N GLU A 558 2.53 -17.31 7.35
CA GLU A 558 2.30 -16.40 8.49
C GLU A 558 1.24 -15.35 8.16
N PHE A 559 1.32 -14.74 6.96
CA PHE A 559 0.31 -13.86 6.39
C PHE A 559 -1.10 -14.49 6.45
N ALA A 560 -1.24 -15.69 5.90
CA ALA A 560 -2.53 -16.38 5.84
C ALA A 560 -3.06 -16.79 7.24
N THR A 561 -2.17 -17.21 8.13
CA THR A 561 -2.56 -17.57 9.50
C THR A 561 -3.04 -16.34 10.26
N GLY A 562 -2.29 -15.23 10.21
CA GLY A 562 -2.66 -13.97 10.85
C GLY A 562 -3.99 -13.42 10.32
N ALA A 563 -4.21 -13.48 9.01
CA ALA A 563 -5.47 -13.06 8.38
C ALA A 563 -6.66 -13.93 8.82
N ALA A 564 -6.52 -15.25 8.84
CA ALA A 564 -7.58 -16.15 9.28
C ALA A 564 -7.99 -15.88 10.75
N ASP A 565 -7.00 -15.74 11.64
CA ASP A 565 -7.23 -15.49 13.07
C ASP A 565 -7.86 -14.11 13.30
N PHE A 566 -7.40 -13.08 12.58
CA PHE A 566 -7.99 -11.75 12.64
C PHE A 566 -9.48 -11.77 12.29
N PHE A 567 -9.84 -12.29 11.11
CA PHE A 567 -11.23 -12.30 10.66
C PHE A 567 -12.12 -13.23 11.48
N GLU A 568 -11.59 -14.32 12.03
CA GLU A 568 -12.34 -15.18 12.95
C GLU A 568 -12.75 -14.43 14.22
N ASN A 569 -11.86 -13.59 14.76
CA ASN A 569 -12.11 -12.82 15.97
C ASN A 569 -12.99 -11.58 15.69
N GLU A 570 -12.61 -10.74 14.73
CA GLU A 570 -13.26 -9.44 14.52
C GLU A 570 -14.65 -9.56 13.90
N LEU A 571 -14.86 -10.51 13.00
CA LEU A 571 -16.17 -10.75 12.40
C LEU A 571 -17.02 -11.75 13.20
N ALA A 572 -16.59 -12.14 14.41
CA ALA A 572 -17.27 -13.17 15.21
C ALA A 572 -18.74 -12.84 15.50
N SER A 573 -19.02 -11.59 15.85
CA SER A 573 -20.36 -11.09 16.21
C SER A 573 -21.19 -10.61 15.01
N MET A 574 -20.60 -10.52 13.82
CA MET A 574 -21.25 -9.93 12.64
C MET A 574 -22.04 -10.95 11.84
N ASN A 575 -23.15 -10.55 11.29
CA ASN A 575 -23.93 -11.35 10.33
C ASN A 575 -23.40 -11.17 8.90
N TYR A 576 -22.09 -11.40 8.72
CA TYR A 576 -21.43 -11.33 7.43
C TYR A 576 -21.49 -12.69 6.73
N THR A 577 -22.16 -12.76 5.59
CA THR A 577 -22.48 -14.02 4.91
C THR A 577 -21.26 -14.78 4.39
N LYS A 578 -20.21 -14.07 3.95
CA LYS A 578 -18.98 -14.64 3.42
C LYS A 578 -17.88 -14.86 4.47
N LYS A 579 -18.13 -14.58 5.76
CA LYS A 579 -17.13 -14.72 6.83
C LYS A 579 -16.41 -16.08 6.83
N ASN A 580 -17.19 -17.18 6.78
CA ASN A 580 -16.59 -18.51 6.81
C ASN A 580 -15.81 -18.84 5.53
N GLU A 581 -16.24 -18.34 4.39
CA GLU A 581 -15.55 -18.48 3.11
C GLU A 581 -14.18 -17.80 3.14
N LEU A 582 -14.13 -16.56 3.63
CA LEU A 582 -12.92 -15.77 3.83
C LEU A 582 -11.92 -16.48 4.78
N ILE A 583 -12.37 -16.90 5.96
CA ILE A 583 -11.53 -17.59 6.95
C ILE A 583 -11.00 -18.91 6.39
N ASN A 584 -11.85 -19.71 5.72
CA ASN A 584 -11.45 -20.98 5.15
C ASN A 584 -10.44 -20.81 4.01
N PHE A 585 -10.58 -19.79 3.18
CA PHE A 585 -9.61 -19.48 2.16
C PHE A 585 -8.21 -19.27 2.76
N TYR A 586 -8.06 -18.39 3.74
CA TYR A 586 -6.77 -18.12 4.36
C TYR A 586 -6.16 -19.36 5.03
N ARG A 587 -6.98 -20.19 5.69
CA ARG A 587 -6.52 -21.44 6.29
C ARG A 587 -6.02 -22.45 5.26
N ASN A 588 -6.73 -22.59 4.13
CA ASN A 588 -6.34 -23.47 3.03
C ASN A 588 -5.06 -22.95 2.35
N PHE A 589 -5.01 -21.67 2.01
CA PHE A 589 -3.85 -21.03 1.42
C PHE A 589 -2.59 -21.21 2.29
N GLY A 590 -2.68 -20.93 3.61
CA GLY A 590 -1.59 -21.16 4.55
C GLY A 590 -1.16 -22.62 4.63
N GLY A 591 -2.10 -23.55 4.54
CA GLY A 591 -1.82 -25.00 4.48
C GLY A 591 -1.05 -25.41 3.21
N HIS A 592 -1.35 -24.80 2.06
CA HIS A 592 -0.59 -25.01 0.84
C HIS A 592 0.81 -24.40 0.93
N MET A 593 0.95 -23.16 1.45
CA MET A 593 2.25 -22.52 1.63
C MET A 593 3.19 -23.32 2.53
N ASP A 594 2.69 -23.91 3.61
CA ASP A 594 3.51 -24.79 4.48
C ASP A 594 4.00 -26.06 3.77
N LYS A 595 3.14 -26.70 2.98
CA LYS A 595 3.52 -27.87 2.17
C LYS A 595 4.58 -27.52 1.14
N ILE A 596 4.40 -26.40 0.42
CA ILE A 596 5.33 -25.94 -0.61
C ILE A 596 6.67 -25.51 0.02
N ARG A 597 6.66 -24.89 1.20
CA ARG A 597 7.87 -24.57 1.97
C ARG A 597 8.70 -25.83 2.25
N ILE A 598 8.06 -26.91 2.71
CA ILE A 598 8.74 -28.19 2.98
C ILE A 598 9.35 -28.77 1.70
N LEU A 599 8.62 -28.70 0.59
CA LEU A 599 9.11 -29.19 -0.71
C LEU A 599 10.29 -28.33 -1.22
N ALA A 600 10.21 -27.03 -1.11
CA ALA A 600 11.30 -26.10 -1.45
C ALA A 600 12.58 -26.34 -0.60
N GLU A 601 12.43 -26.66 0.70
CA GLU A 601 13.54 -27.07 1.55
C GLU A 601 14.19 -28.38 1.09
N LYS A 602 13.40 -29.36 0.63
CA LYS A 602 13.91 -30.62 0.09
C LYS A 602 14.67 -30.38 -1.21
N GLU A 603 14.19 -29.52 -2.09
CA GLU A 603 14.91 -29.16 -3.33
C GLU A 603 16.27 -28.53 -3.03
N LEU A 604 16.36 -27.60 -2.07
CA LEU A 604 17.63 -27.03 -1.63
C LEU A 604 18.60 -28.06 -1.04
N ARG A 605 18.07 -29.09 -0.36
CA ARG A 605 18.87 -30.18 0.18
C ARG A 605 19.13 -31.30 -0.83
N GLN A 606 18.61 -31.17 -2.07
CA GLN A 606 18.68 -32.19 -3.12
C GLN A 606 18.09 -33.55 -2.70
N GLU A 607 17.02 -33.51 -1.89
CA GLU A 607 16.27 -34.65 -1.41
C GLU A 607 15.16 -35.02 -2.38
N ASN A 608 14.98 -36.32 -2.66
CA ASN A 608 13.86 -36.77 -3.50
C ASN A 608 12.52 -36.59 -2.81
N PHE A 609 11.51 -36.23 -3.57
CA PHE A 609 10.13 -36.23 -3.12
C PHE A 609 9.61 -37.67 -2.94
N ASN A 610 8.79 -37.88 -1.93
CA ASN A 610 8.08 -39.13 -1.76
C ASN A 610 6.84 -39.23 -2.68
N GLU A 611 6.16 -40.38 -2.72
CA GLU A 611 5.02 -40.61 -3.61
C GLU A 611 3.85 -39.68 -3.32
N ASP A 612 3.57 -39.36 -2.04
CA ASP A 612 2.49 -38.44 -1.66
C ASP A 612 2.79 -37.01 -2.08
N GLU A 613 4.05 -36.58 -1.96
CA GLU A 613 4.52 -35.26 -2.40
C GLU A 613 4.45 -35.12 -3.92
N ILE A 614 4.90 -36.15 -4.65
CA ILE A 614 4.78 -36.20 -6.10
C ILE A 614 3.30 -36.19 -6.52
N SER A 615 2.45 -36.97 -5.83
CA SER A 615 1.01 -36.98 -6.08
C SER A 615 0.34 -35.64 -5.79
N TYR A 616 0.76 -34.94 -4.71
CA TYR A 616 0.31 -33.59 -4.39
C TYR A 616 0.66 -32.61 -5.52
N LEU A 617 1.91 -32.60 -5.97
CA LEU A 617 2.38 -31.72 -7.05
C LEU A 617 1.64 -32.01 -8.37
N LYS A 618 1.47 -33.28 -8.74
CA LYS A 618 0.74 -33.66 -9.96
C LYS A 618 -0.75 -33.30 -9.95
N ARG A 619 -1.35 -33.15 -8.76
CA ARG A 619 -2.74 -32.68 -8.58
C ARG A 619 -2.86 -31.16 -8.52
N PHE A 620 -1.83 -30.41 -8.89
CA PHE A 620 -1.88 -28.95 -8.96
C PHE A 620 -3.05 -28.47 -9.83
N ILE A 621 -3.11 -28.95 -11.07
CA ILE A 621 -4.26 -28.77 -11.97
C ILE A 621 -4.71 -30.11 -12.49
N ASN A 622 -6.02 -30.40 -12.38
CA ASN A 622 -6.69 -31.47 -13.10
C ASN A 622 -7.73 -30.88 -14.03
N GLY A 623 -7.54 -31.01 -15.34
CA GLY A 623 -8.51 -30.55 -16.32
C GLY A 623 -9.52 -31.64 -16.64
N ALA A 624 -10.82 -31.36 -16.51
CA ALA A 624 -11.89 -32.19 -17.06
C ALA A 624 -12.64 -31.41 -18.12
N MET A 625 -12.79 -32.03 -19.32
CA MET A 625 -13.66 -31.50 -20.36
C MET A 625 -15.07 -32.04 -20.17
N ALA A 626 -15.93 -31.24 -19.55
CA ALA A 626 -17.38 -31.39 -19.70
C ALA A 626 -17.98 -29.98 -19.69
N SER A 627 -18.58 -29.60 -20.81
CA SER A 627 -19.40 -28.36 -20.98
C SER A 627 -18.82 -27.04 -20.41
N GLY A 628 -17.54 -26.78 -20.64
CA GLY A 628 -16.82 -25.55 -20.20
C GLY A 628 -15.49 -25.87 -19.52
N PRO A 629 -14.53 -24.93 -19.47
CA PRO A 629 -13.26 -25.15 -18.82
C PRO A 629 -13.48 -25.18 -17.30
N SER A 630 -13.45 -26.36 -16.69
CA SER A 630 -13.34 -26.48 -15.25
C SER A 630 -11.91 -26.92 -14.92
N ILE A 631 -11.15 -26.02 -14.30
CA ILE A 631 -9.88 -26.38 -13.66
C ILE A 631 -10.23 -26.95 -12.29
N THR A 632 -9.71 -28.14 -11.99
CA THR A 632 -9.77 -28.75 -10.64
C THR A 632 -8.36 -29.02 -10.17
N GLY A 633 -8.18 -29.25 -8.88
CA GLY A 633 -6.87 -29.40 -8.25
C GLY A 633 -6.65 -28.28 -7.21
N TRP A 634 -5.51 -28.32 -6.52
CA TRP A 634 -5.25 -27.33 -5.47
C TRP A 634 -4.86 -25.93 -6.02
N PHE A 635 -4.68 -25.78 -7.35
CA PHE A 635 -4.62 -24.48 -8.03
C PHE A 635 -5.80 -23.59 -7.64
N ASN A 636 -7.01 -24.11 -7.68
CA ASN A 636 -8.22 -23.37 -7.35
C ASN A 636 -8.27 -22.93 -5.87
N GLU A 637 -7.61 -23.67 -4.99
CA GLU A 637 -7.58 -23.37 -3.56
C GLU A 637 -6.60 -22.23 -3.20
N LEU A 638 -5.80 -21.76 -4.17
CA LEU A 638 -4.93 -20.60 -4.05
C LEU A 638 -5.63 -19.28 -4.40
N PHE A 639 -6.84 -19.34 -4.94
CA PHE A 639 -7.62 -18.16 -5.31
C PHE A 639 -8.91 -18.11 -4.50
N TYR A 640 -9.21 -16.95 -3.94
CA TYR A 640 -10.48 -16.71 -3.25
C TYR A 640 -11.65 -16.75 -4.23
N ASP A 641 -11.48 -16.15 -5.43
CA ASP A 641 -12.39 -16.28 -6.55
C ASP A 641 -11.69 -16.96 -7.73
N THR A 642 -12.02 -18.23 -7.95
CA THR A 642 -11.44 -19.05 -9.02
C THR A 642 -11.80 -18.59 -10.43
N TYR A 643 -12.88 -17.80 -10.58
CA TYR A 643 -13.26 -17.24 -11.87
C TYR A 643 -12.30 -16.10 -12.27
N LYS A 644 -11.91 -15.25 -11.34
CA LYS A 644 -10.92 -14.17 -11.55
C LYS A 644 -9.54 -14.72 -11.93
N ALA A 645 -9.14 -15.87 -11.44
CA ALA A 645 -7.87 -16.54 -11.76
C ALA A 645 -7.67 -16.80 -13.28
N MET A 646 -8.73 -16.76 -14.06
CA MET A 646 -8.70 -17.03 -15.51
C MET A 646 -8.85 -15.77 -16.36
N GLN A 647 -8.98 -14.60 -15.77
CA GLN A 647 -9.17 -13.33 -16.47
C GLN A 647 -7.83 -12.66 -16.81
N ASP A 648 -7.84 -11.73 -17.77
CA ASP A 648 -6.75 -10.77 -17.94
C ASP A 648 -6.79 -9.79 -16.78
N ASP A 649 -5.61 -9.40 -16.29
CA ASP A 649 -5.45 -8.47 -15.20
C ASP A 649 -4.60 -7.28 -15.63
N TYR A 650 -5.14 -6.06 -15.48
CA TYR A 650 -4.47 -4.82 -15.87
C TYR A 650 -4.23 -3.97 -14.65
N LEU A 651 -2.97 -3.72 -14.34
CA LEU A 651 -2.57 -2.93 -13.18
C LEU A 651 -2.53 -1.43 -13.50
N VAL A 652 -3.10 -0.64 -12.60
CA VAL A 652 -2.93 0.81 -12.52
C VAL A 652 -2.38 1.15 -11.16
N VAL A 653 -1.27 1.87 -11.09
CA VAL A 653 -0.57 2.15 -9.84
C VAL A 653 -0.29 3.65 -9.72
N ASP A 654 -0.70 4.24 -8.63
CA ASP A 654 -0.26 5.59 -8.26
C ASP A 654 1.09 5.46 -7.53
N VAL A 655 2.14 5.95 -8.13
CA VAL A 655 3.49 5.91 -7.53
C VAL A 655 3.77 7.21 -6.80
N HIS A 656 3.49 8.35 -7.45
CA HIS A 656 3.78 9.67 -6.92
C HIS A 656 2.99 10.74 -7.67
N THR A 657 2.61 11.83 -6.99
CA THR A 657 1.96 12.99 -7.61
C THR A 657 2.95 14.15 -7.69
N GLN A 658 3.20 14.63 -8.90
CA GLN A 658 4.03 15.82 -9.15
C GLN A 658 3.13 17.04 -9.38
N PRO A 659 3.01 17.99 -8.42
CA PRO A 659 2.14 19.15 -8.56
C PRO A 659 2.71 20.21 -9.50
N THR A 660 4.03 20.40 -9.56
CA THR A 660 4.69 21.37 -10.43
C THR A 660 5.88 20.76 -11.18
N ASP A 661 6.28 21.36 -12.30
CA ASP A 661 7.57 21.07 -12.93
C ASP A 661 8.74 21.77 -12.20
N GLU A 662 9.95 21.54 -12.66
CA GLU A 662 11.19 22.14 -12.13
C GLU A 662 11.26 23.68 -12.23
N TYR A 663 10.32 24.29 -12.97
CA TYR A 663 10.19 25.74 -13.16
C TYR A 663 9.01 26.33 -12.37
N GLY A 664 8.28 25.52 -11.58
CA GLY A 664 7.12 25.93 -10.78
C GLY A 664 5.80 26.02 -11.56
N ASN A 665 5.74 25.52 -12.81
CA ASN A 665 4.48 25.45 -13.53
C ASN A 665 3.63 24.28 -13.05
N ILE A 666 2.34 24.51 -12.79
CA ILE A 666 1.41 23.45 -12.37
C ILE A 666 1.26 22.41 -13.49
N VAL A 667 1.58 21.15 -13.23
CA VAL A 667 1.52 20.06 -14.20
C VAL A 667 0.32 19.16 -14.00
N GLY A 668 -0.17 19.02 -12.77
CA GLY A 668 -1.39 18.24 -12.42
C GLY A 668 -1.39 16.84 -13.02
N LYS A 669 -0.25 16.15 -13.02
CA LYS A 669 -0.14 14.79 -13.56
C LYS A 669 0.09 13.78 -12.45
N ILE A 670 -0.78 12.78 -12.40
CA ILE A 670 -0.55 11.53 -11.64
C ILE A 670 0.33 10.63 -12.53
N PHE A 671 1.41 10.11 -11.97
CA PHE A 671 2.30 9.17 -12.60
C PHE A 671 2.31 7.85 -11.85
#